data_8defe454a49fde27d102837605c5a826
#
_entry.id   8defe454a49fde27d102837605c5a826
#
_cell.length_a   1.000
_cell.length_b   1.000
_cell.length_c   1.000
_cell.angle_alpha   90.00
_cell.angle_beta   90.00
_cell.angle_gamma   90.00
#
_symmetry.space_group_name_H-M   'P 1'
#
loop_
_entity.id
_entity.type
_entity.pdbx_description
1 polymer ?
#
loop_
_entity_poly.entity_id
_entity_poly.type
_entity_poly.pdbx_seq_one_letter_code
_entity_poly.pdbx_strand_id
1 'polypeptide(L)'
;MAYRLTTRRIGMAVFGVAVVAVAIAVQARQSNAVQGAAKVRGNVPGEWRYWGGDAWSTRYSALDQINASNFGSLEVAWQWSANPLGADEYYRTTPLYANGRLFTVATTRRVAAAIDPESGETLWMWRLNEGIRWQKAPRQFAGRGLAYWSDGPNERVIVVTPGYHLAALDAKTGIPDPKFGTNGVVDLMDGLGMPLVPLAVDDSGSLVISDAAPYRQARPGEAWDPVKKIGADGTIGIDPKFGQIANSSPAIVVNDVIVVGNSSIHGYYPIRVRNIPGFIRGFDARTGKQLWKFNLVPQPGEFGAETWQNGSKIGTEGVGKNDAWGTYAADPELDLVYIPVGMPLMDEYGGHRPGNNLFGNSIVAIDVKTGQRKWHFQMVHHDIWDYDTPMSPNLLDVTINGRPRKIVAQTTKQGWVYTFDRVTGEPIWPMPETPVLQSDVPGEKTSPTQPIPSRPAPYSHQGLTEADLIDYTPAIKDSALKLAKACRMGPYFIPASLADGSAPSGLKCSWYAPGASGGVNIDGGAAADPETGMLFVGGQSGLGTIVLQKDPCSEFRYSSPRDSCGLIGALPAPPGYVKREVGSGRSVAVTQIGGVPILKPKQMGGITGYDMTTGDKKWWLPNGGVMRQVTTESPLFAGVTLPPVPAIGGQPQVINTKTLMIYGTGRSGGAGGRRGGGGGAGAAGAAPAQPANQPQLYAIDKATGQQVATVRIPQVNTAVPMTFMHKGKQYIVFAYGQGSNTGLTALTLPAAPAGSRNGGSGDRQ
;
A
#
# COMPACT_ATOMS: atom_id res chain seq x y z
N MET A 1 73.94 26.67 8.16
CA MET A 1 72.94 25.90 8.86
C MET A 1 71.51 26.47 8.65
N ALA A 2 71.35 27.54 7.89
CA ALA A 2 70.03 28.22 7.64
C ALA A 2 69.32 27.80 6.36
N TYR A 3 69.93 27.01 5.48
CA TYR A 3 69.34 26.65 4.19
C TYR A 3 68.52 25.31 4.19
N ARG A 4 68.53 24.52 5.26
CA ARG A 4 67.81 23.26 5.37
C ARG A 4 66.43 23.35 6.07
N LEU A 5 66.11 24.49 6.67
CA LEU A 5 64.79 24.65 7.38
C LEU A 5 63.69 25.24 6.52
N THR A 6 64.03 25.92 5.42
CA THR A 6 63.07 26.55 4.51
C THR A 6 62.44 25.55 3.53
N THR A 7 63.16 24.55 3.07
CA THR A 7 62.68 23.54 2.14
C THR A 7 61.66 22.54 2.78
N ARG A 8 61.81 22.26 4.08
CA ARG A 8 60.84 21.38 4.79
C ARG A 8 59.48 22.06 5.06
N ARG A 9 59.48 23.38 5.31
CA ARG A 9 58.22 24.11 5.52
C ARG A 9 57.45 24.35 4.22
N ILE A 10 58.12 24.54 3.12
CA ILE A 10 57.49 24.68 1.79
C ILE A 10 56.92 23.33 1.34
N GLY A 11 57.62 22.20 1.56
CA GLY A 11 57.14 20.87 1.23
C GLY A 11 55.90 20.47 2.03
N MET A 12 55.79 20.79 3.33
CA MET A 12 54.59 20.52 4.13
C MET A 12 53.42 21.43 3.75
N ALA A 13 53.64 22.68 3.37
CA ALA A 13 52.59 23.57 2.92
C ALA A 13 52.03 23.12 1.56
N VAL A 14 52.86 22.70 0.62
CA VAL A 14 52.44 22.20 -0.70
C VAL A 14 51.71 20.85 -0.55
N PHE A 15 52.16 19.97 0.34
CA PHE A 15 51.45 18.69 0.59
C PHE A 15 50.10 18.90 1.28
N GLY A 16 49.99 19.83 2.23
CA GLY A 16 48.73 20.20 2.88
C GLY A 16 47.73 20.80 1.90
N VAL A 17 48.14 21.68 1.02
CA VAL A 17 47.29 22.27 -0.01
C VAL A 17 46.84 21.22 -1.03
N ALA A 18 47.73 20.30 -1.43
CA ALA A 18 47.36 19.21 -2.36
C ALA A 18 46.37 18.25 -1.72
N VAL A 19 46.51 17.87 -0.45
CA VAL A 19 45.56 17.00 0.26
C VAL A 19 44.21 17.67 0.44
N VAL A 20 44.14 18.94 0.77
CA VAL A 20 42.90 19.71 0.87
C VAL A 20 42.24 19.85 -0.50
N ALA A 21 42.99 20.12 -1.56
CA ALA A 21 42.46 20.22 -2.91
C ALA A 21 41.90 18.88 -3.42
N VAL A 22 42.55 17.76 -3.11
CA VAL A 22 42.06 16.40 -3.42
C VAL A 22 40.81 16.09 -2.62
N ALA A 23 40.74 16.41 -1.33
CA ALA A 23 39.56 16.21 -0.49
C ALA A 23 38.36 17.05 -1.00
N ILE A 24 38.57 18.31 -1.36
CA ILE A 24 37.56 19.18 -1.95
C ILE A 24 37.10 18.63 -3.32
N ALA A 25 38.01 18.14 -4.15
CA ALA A 25 37.70 17.57 -5.46
C ALA A 25 36.91 16.23 -5.34
N VAL A 26 37.25 15.40 -4.35
CA VAL A 26 36.51 14.17 -4.05
C VAL A 26 35.13 14.49 -3.51
N GLN A 27 35.00 15.45 -2.61
CA GLN A 27 33.75 15.90 -2.06
C GLN A 27 32.87 16.58 -3.13
N ALA A 28 33.43 17.38 -4.04
CA ALA A 28 32.73 17.95 -5.18
C ALA A 28 32.30 16.87 -6.20
N ARG A 29 33.12 15.87 -6.46
CA ARG A 29 32.75 14.72 -7.30
C ARG A 29 31.64 13.87 -6.67
N GLN A 30 31.67 13.63 -5.37
CA GLN A 30 30.60 12.94 -4.65
C GLN A 30 29.32 13.76 -4.65
N SER A 31 29.36 15.06 -4.40
CA SER A 31 28.18 15.92 -4.45
C SER A 31 27.57 16.00 -5.86
N ASN A 32 28.38 16.08 -6.90
CA ASN A 32 27.90 16.06 -8.29
C ASN A 32 27.34 14.70 -8.70
N ALA A 33 27.90 13.59 -8.20
CA ALA A 33 27.36 12.24 -8.44
C ALA A 33 26.01 12.04 -7.73
N VAL A 34 25.88 12.53 -6.49
CA VAL A 34 24.62 12.51 -5.73
C VAL A 34 23.56 13.39 -6.38
N GLN A 35 23.92 14.59 -6.87
CA GLN A 35 23.00 15.45 -7.62
C GLN A 35 22.58 14.82 -8.93
N GLY A 36 23.49 14.18 -9.67
CA GLY A 36 23.20 13.43 -10.88
C GLY A 36 22.22 12.29 -10.64
N ALA A 37 22.49 11.48 -9.62
CA ALA A 37 21.61 10.35 -9.25
C ALA A 37 20.22 10.80 -8.76
N ALA A 38 20.14 11.89 -8.01
CA ALA A 38 18.87 12.44 -7.56
C ALA A 38 18.04 12.99 -8.74
N LYS A 39 18.67 13.62 -9.72
CA LYS A 39 18.01 14.11 -10.93
C LYS A 39 17.44 12.96 -11.77
N VAL A 40 18.15 11.85 -11.86
CA VAL A 40 17.70 10.62 -12.53
C VAL A 40 16.42 10.05 -11.91
N ARG A 41 16.29 10.13 -10.58
CA ARG A 41 15.12 9.66 -9.84
C ARG A 41 14.02 10.69 -9.66
N GLY A 42 14.12 11.87 -10.30
CA GLY A 42 13.10 12.90 -10.25
C GLY A 42 12.99 13.68 -8.95
N ASN A 43 13.94 13.50 -8.01
CA ASN A 43 13.96 14.21 -6.74
C ASN A 43 15.12 15.23 -6.68
N VAL A 44 15.05 16.15 -5.71
CA VAL A 44 16.10 17.12 -5.41
C VAL A 44 16.71 16.73 -4.05
N PRO A 45 18.04 16.83 -3.87
CA PRO A 45 18.67 16.53 -2.58
C PRO A 45 18.03 17.29 -1.42
N GLY A 46 17.62 16.58 -0.38
CA GLY A 46 16.94 17.15 0.77
C GLY A 46 15.43 17.37 0.61
N GLU A 47 14.86 17.03 -0.53
CA GLU A 47 13.42 17.07 -0.77
C GLU A 47 12.78 15.66 -0.76
N TRP A 48 11.43 15.64 -0.80
CA TRP A 48 10.60 14.43 -0.85
C TRP A 48 9.42 14.68 -1.78
N ARG A 49 9.67 14.62 -3.11
CA ARG A 49 8.72 15.07 -4.15
C ARG A 49 7.68 14.04 -4.56
N TYR A 50 7.89 12.78 -4.21
CA TYR A 50 7.02 11.67 -4.54
C TYR A 50 6.54 10.97 -3.27
N TRP A 51 5.45 10.27 -3.35
CA TRP A 51 4.94 9.48 -2.22
C TRP A 51 6.02 8.53 -1.65
N GLY A 52 6.79 7.90 -2.50
CA GLY A 52 7.90 7.03 -2.13
C GLY A 52 9.27 7.72 -2.05
N GLY A 53 9.32 9.05 -1.84
CA GLY A 53 10.54 9.85 -1.80
C GLY A 53 10.97 10.35 -3.17
N ASP A 54 11.13 9.44 -4.10
CA ASP A 54 11.52 9.69 -5.49
C ASP A 54 10.65 8.86 -6.46
N ALA A 55 10.84 9.05 -7.77
CA ALA A 55 10.08 8.32 -8.78
C ALA A 55 10.33 6.80 -8.75
N TRP A 56 11.49 6.36 -8.28
CA TRP A 56 11.83 4.95 -8.09
C TRP A 56 11.19 4.33 -6.85
N SER A 57 10.49 5.14 -6.04
CA SER A 57 9.87 4.74 -4.78
C SER A 57 10.86 4.11 -3.79
N THR A 58 12.09 4.65 -3.74
CA THR A 58 13.15 4.09 -2.89
C THR A 58 12.92 4.33 -1.41
N ARG A 59 12.11 5.33 -1.04
CA ARG A 59 11.95 5.81 0.34
C ARG A 59 13.29 6.11 1.00
N TYR A 60 14.24 6.53 0.19
CA TYR A 60 15.60 6.85 0.58
C TYR A 60 15.83 8.36 0.54
N SER A 61 16.54 8.83 1.54
CA SER A 61 17.11 10.17 1.57
C SER A 61 18.59 10.10 1.93
N ALA A 62 19.45 10.79 1.18
CA ALA A 62 20.89 10.87 1.47
C ALA A 62 21.21 11.75 2.70
N LEU A 63 20.20 12.23 3.41
CA LEU A 63 20.37 13.02 4.63
C LEU A 63 20.95 12.17 5.77
N ASP A 64 21.83 12.80 6.57
CA ASP A 64 22.53 12.14 7.69
C ASP A 64 22.73 13.08 8.89
N GLN A 65 22.06 14.23 8.93
CA GLN A 65 22.09 15.09 10.12
C GLN A 65 21.49 14.38 11.32
N ILE A 66 20.40 13.61 11.09
CA ILE A 66 19.84 12.67 12.05
C ILE A 66 20.49 11.32 11.80
N ASN A 67 21.22 10.79 12.79
CA ASN A 67 21.98 9.56 12.71
C ASN A 67 21.94 8.77 14.05
N ALA A 68 22.65 7.66 14.14
CA ALA A 68 22.65 6.79 15.33
C ALA A 68 23.00 7.49 16.63
N SER A 69 23.88 8.50 16.59
CA SER A 69 24.37 9.18 17.81
C SER A 69 23.37 10.18 18.39
N ASN A 70 22.43 10.68 17.60
CA ASN A 70 21.52 11.75 18.00
C ASN A 70 20.01 11.44 17.80
N PHE A 71 19.68 10.31 17.22
CA PHE A 71 18.28 9.93 16.97
C PHE A 71 17.43 9.92 18.25
N GLY A 72 18.00 9.48 19.36
CA GLY A 72 17.30 9.42 20.65
C GLY A 72 16.99 10.79 21.26
N SER A 73 17.63 11.86 20.78
CA SER A 73 17.42 13.24 21.24
C SER A 73 16.42 14.02 20.38
N LEU A 74 15.80 13.39 19.39
CA LEU A 74 14.76 14.05 18.59
C LEU A 74 13.61 14.52 19.46
N GLU A 75 13.12 15.71 19.16
CA GLU A 75 11.97 16.31 19.82
C GLU A 75 10.89 16.72 18.82
N VAL A 76 9.66 16.93 19.30
CA VAL A 76 8.56 17.40 18.46
C VAL A 76 8.81 18.86 18.11
N ALA A 77 9.04 19.14 16.83
CA ALA A 77 9.14 20.48 16.31
C ALA A 77 7.77 21.17 16.27
N TRP A 78 6.78 20.45 15.73
CA TRP A 78 5.40 20.89 15.64
C TRP A 78 4.44 19.73 15.40
N GLN A 79 3.15 19.99 15.64
CA GLN A 79 2.06 19.12 15.25
C GLN A 79 1.02 19.93 14.45
N TRP A 80 0.62 19.39 13.31
CA TRP A 80 -0.47 19.93 12.52
C TRP A 80 -1.72 19.07 12.69
N SER A 81 -2.85 19.67 13.04
CA SER A 81 -4.12 18.98 13.25
C SER A 81 -5.03 19.11 12.02
N ALA A 82 -5.52 17.98 11.53
CA ALA A 82 -6.55 17.94 10.49
C ALA A 82 -7.98 18.03 11.06
N ASN A 83 -8.17 18.00 12.36
CA ASN A 83 -9.48 18.00 13.02
C ASN A 83 -10.43 19.13 12.58
N PRO A 84 -9.95 20.38 12.43
CA PRO A 84 -10.82 21.48 11.97
C PRO A 84 -11.37 21.27 10.54
N LEU A 85 -10.71 20.40 9.75
CA LEU A 85 -11.10 20.13 8.37
C LEU A 85 -12.15 19.01 8.27
N GLY A 86 -12.34 18.23 9.33
CA GLY A 86 -13.27 17.11 9.41
C GLY A 86 -12.62 15.79 9.83
N ALA A 87 -13.44 14.78 10.07
CA ALA A 87 -12.97 13.45 10.47
C ALA A 87 -12.39 12.66 9.30
N ASP A 88 -11.52 11.72 9.62
CA ASP A 88 -11.02 10.68 8.70
C ASP A 88 -10.97 9.33 9.43
N GLU A 89 -11.65 8.33 8.91
CA GLU A 89 -11.62 7.00 9.50
C GLU A 89 -10.24 6.34 9.42
N TYR A 90 -9.43 6.78 8.46
CA TYR A 90 -8.18 6.11 8.15
C TYR A 90 -7.16 7.06 7.52
N TYR A 91 -6.50 7.85 8.37
CA TYR A 91 -5.51 8.81 7.91
C TYR A 91 -4.16 8.14 7.64
N ARG A 92 -3.81 7.97 6.37
CA ARG A 92 -2.59 7.27 5.89
C ARG A 92 -1.80 8.07 4.86
N THR A 93 -1.82 9.34 4.98
CA THR A 93 -1.16 10.22 4.03
C THR A 93 0.32 10.32 4.33
N THR A 94 1.17 10.10 3.33
CA THR A 94 2.57 10.53 3.36
C THR A 94 2.63 11.91 2.74
N PRO A 95 3.05 12.96 3.45
CA PRO A 95 3.17 14.30 2.89
C PRO A 95 4.33 14.38 1.90
N LEU A 96 4.33 15.41 1.04
CA LEU A 96 5.44 15.74 0.15
C LEU A 96 6.13 17.00 0.65
N TYR A 97 7.42 17.12 0.37
CA TYR A 97 8.17 18.35 0.57
C TYR A 97 8.85 18.75 -0.74
N ALA A 98 8.52 19.93 -1.23
CA ALA A 98 9.10 20.52 -2.43
C ALA A 98 9.18 22.04 -2.32
N ASN A 99 10.28 22.60 -2.76
CA ASN A 99 10.50 24.05 -2.86
C ASN A 99 10.05 24.83 -1.60
N GLY A 100 10.45 24.32 -0.41
CA GLY A 100 10.23 25.00 0.87
C GLY A 100 8.81 24.90 1.43
N ARG A 101 7.96 23.98 0.95
CA ARG A 101 6.59 23.75 1.43
C ARG A 101 6.32 22.27 1.63
N LEU A 102 5.55 21.96 2.66
CA LEU A 102 4.95 20.64 2.86
C LEU A 102 3.55 20.62 2.24
N PHE A 103 3.22 19.53 1.57
CA PHE A 103 1.90 19.32 0.98
C PHE A 103 1.29 18.02 1.50
N THR A 104 0.01 18.08 1.84
CA THR A 104 -0.74 16.92 2.36
C THR A 104 -2.19 16.94 1.89
N VAL A 105 -2.88 15.83 2.07
CA VAL A 105 -4.35 15.73 1.96
C VAL A 105 -4.90 15.23 3.28
N ALA A 106 -6.11 15.65 3.63
CA ALA A 106 -6.75 15.25 4.87
C ALA A 106 -8.25 15.06 4.70
N THR A 107 -8.84 14.30 5.59
CA THR A 107 -10.28 14.06 5.75
C THR A 107 -10.96 13.30 4.61
N THR A 108 -12.20 12.92 4.86
CA THR A 108 -13.05 12.20 3.88
C THR A 108 -13.30 12.98 2.59
N ARG A 109 -13.09 14.31 2.61
CA ARG A 109 -13.24 15.20 1.45
C ARG A 109 -11.95 15.47 0.69
N ARG A 110 -10.82 14.91 1.12
CA ARG A 110 -9.47 15.14 0.58
C ARG A 110 -9.16 16.61 0.42
N VAL A 111 -9.22 17.32 1.54
CA VAL A 111 -8.75 18.70 1.60
C VAL A 111 -7.25 18.69 1.36
N ALA A 112 -6.80 19.30 0.28
CA ALA A 112 -5.39 19.56 0.03
C ALA A 112 -4.94 20.74 0.87
N ALA A 113 -3.74 20.66 1.46
CA ALA A 113 -3.16 21.74 2.25
C ALA A 113 -1.66 21.88 1.98
N ALA A 114 -1.18 23.11 1.98
CA ALA A 114 0.24 23.42 2.14
C ALA A 114 0.50 23.89 3.57
N ILE A 115 1.64 23.47 4.10
CA ILE A 115 2.04 23.69 5.49
C ILE A 115 3.45 24.28 5.48
N ASP A 116 3.68 25.27 6.31
CA ASP A 116 5.02 25.79 6.58
C ASP A 116 5.87 24.72 7.29
N PRO A 117 7.00 24.30 6.73
CA PRO A 117 7.79 23.20 7.26
C PRO A 117 8.52 23.52 8.56
N GLU A 118 8.64 24.79 8.95
CA GLU A 118 9.32 25.23 10.17
C GLU A 118 8.34 25.37 11.35
N SER A 119 7.15 25.93 11.10
CA SER A 119 6.15 26.22 12.15
C SER A 119 5.00 25.23 12.21
N GLY A 120 4.74 24.48 11.14
CA GLY A 120 3.56 23.64 11.03
C GLY A 120 2.27 24.40 10.72
N GLU A 121 2.35 25.71 10.44
CA GLU A 121 1.18 26.53 10.09
C GLU A 121 0.63 26.22 8.71
N THR A 122 -0.69 26.28 8.56
CA THR A 122 -1.33 26.09 7.25
C THR A 122 -1.16 27.34 6.40
N LEU A 123 -0.51 27.22 5.25
CA LEU A 123 -0.30 28.29 4.29
C LEU A 123 -1.53 28.51 3.40
N TRP A 124 -2.13 27.42 2.92
CA TRP A 124 -3.37 27.42 2.17
C TRP A 124 -4.06 26.07 2.26
N MET A 125 -5.37 26.04 1.95
CA MET A 125 -6.21 24.85 1.86
C MET A 125 -7.12 24.92 0.65
N TRP A 126 -7.40 23.78 0.06
CA TRP A 126 -8.35 23.65 -1.03
C TRP A 126 -9.10 22.33 -0.99
N ARG A 127 -10.36 22.36 -1.43
CA ARG A 127 -11.15 21.17 -1.71
C ARG A 127 -12.12 21.43 -2.86
N LEU A 128 -12.43 20.39 -3.62
CA LEU A 128 -13.53 20.45 -4.59
C LEU A 128 -14.87 20.19 -3.87
N ASN A 129 -15.88 21.00 -4.19
CA ASN A 129 -17.25 20.70 -3.78
C ASN A 129 -17.88 19.76 -4.81
N GLU A 130 -17.93 18.48 -4.49
CA GLU A 130 -18.40 17.42 -5.41
C GLU A 130 -19.87 17.04 -5.15
N GLY A 131 -20.54 17.65 -4.18
CA GLY A 131 -21.93 17.39 -3.86
C GLY A 131 -22.22 15.91 -3.63
N ILE A 132 -23.26 15.39 -4.29
CA ILE A 132 -23.68 13.98 -4.20
C ILE A 132 -22.60 13.01 -4.70
N ARG A 133 -21.75 13.42 -5.62
CA ARG A 133 -20.68 12.60 -6.14
C ARG A 133 -19.68 12.21 -5.04
N TRP A 134 -19.35 13.14 -4.13
CA TRP A 134 -18.61 12.83 -2.91
C TRP A 134 -19.40 11.91 -1.97
N GLN A 135 -20.69 12.22 -1.74
CA GLN A 135 -21.53 11.44 -0.80
C GLN A 135 -21.64 9.97 -1.18
N LYS A 136 -21.64 9.67 -2.48
CA LYS A 136 -21.73 8.30 -3.01
C LYS A 136 -20.38 7.69 -3.37
N ALA A 137 -19.29 8.43 -3.21
CA ALA A 137 -17.96 7.92 -3.56
C ALA A 137 -17.59 6.66 -2.76
N PRO A 138 -17.05 5.61 -3.38
CA PRO A 138 -16.75 4.36 -2.69
C PRO A 138 -15.51 4.46 -1.79
N ARG A 139 -14.75 5.55 -1.87
CA ARG A 139 -13.48 5.78 -1.16
C ARG A 139 -13.46 7.15 -0.48
N GLN A 140 -14.29 7.34 0.53
CA GLN A 140 -14.41 8.59 1.29
C GLN A 140 -13.40 8.65 2.44
N PHE A 141 -12.11 8.80 2.14
CA PHE A 141 -11.04 9.03 3.11
C PHE A 141 -9.91 9.84 2.45
N ALA A 142 -8.97 10.37 3.23
CA ALA A 142 -7.88 11.22 2.74
C ALA A 142 -7.07 10.53 1.62
N GLY A 143 -6.99 9.22 1.67
CA GLY A 143 -6.14 8.48 0.75
C GLY A 143 -4.69 8.46 1.21
N ARG A 144 -3.77 8.19 0.26
CA ARG A 144 -2.34 8.02 0.57
C ARG A 144 -1.51 9.28 0.36
N GLY A 145 -2.03 10.28 -0.34
CA GLY A 145 -1.30 11.52 -0.61
C GLY A 145 -1.77 12.22 -1.88
N LEU A 146 -0.89 13.07 -2.38
CA LEU A 146 -1.03 13.84 -3.61
C LEU A 146 0.25 13.73 -4.43
N ALA A 147 0.28 14.33 -5.64
CA ALA A 147 1.46 14.38 -6.47
C ALA A 147 1.93 15.83 -6.66
N TYR A 148 3.18 15.98 -7.04
CA TYR A 148 3.80 17.28 -7.33
C TYR A 148 4.38 17.27 -8.75
N TRP A 149 4.25 18.40 -9.43
CA TRP A 149 4.83 18.66 -10.75
C TRP A 149 5.41 20.05 -10.81
N SER A 150 6.51 20.23 -11.54
CA SER A 150 7.08 21.54 -11.82
C SER A 150 7.68 21.62 -13.21
N ASP A 151 7.53 22.80 -13.83
CA ASP A 151 8.14 23.18 -15.09
C ASP A 151 8.76 24.58 -14.89
N GLY A 152 9.98 24.58 -14.37
CA GLY A 152 10.67 25.81 -13.96
C GLY A 152 9.90 26.58 -12.89
N PRO A 153 9.37 27.78 -13.20
CA PRO A 153 8.65 28.60 -12.23
C PRO A 153 7.22 28.12 -11.95
N ASN A 154 6.65 27.29 -12.80
CA ASN A 154 5.31 26.75 -12.62
C ASN A 154 5.38 25.48 -11.75
N GLU A 155 4.67 25.51 -10.67
CA GLU A 155 4.60 24.41 -9.70
C GLU A 155 3.15 24.02 -9.44
N ARG A 156 2.83 22.75 -9.48
CA ARG A 156 1.47 22.24 -9.23
C ARG A 156 1.44 21.13 -8.22
N VAL A 157 0.41 21.16 -7.41
CA VAL A 157 -0.03 20.02 -6.60
C VAL A 157 -1.19 19.36 -7.32
N ILE A 158 -1.08 18.05 -7.53
CA ILE A 158 -2.06 17.24 -8.26
C ILE A 158 -2.84 16.39 -7.27
N VAL A 159 -4.16 16.55 -7.27
CA VAL A 159 -5.06 15.89 -6.31
C VAL A 159 -6.07 15.03 -7.07
N VAL A 160 -6.16 13.75 -6.71
CA VAL A 160 -7.27 12.91 -7.13
C VAL A 160 -8.35 12.97 -6.05
N THR A 161 -9.51 13.51 -6.36
CA THR A 161 -10.59 13.73 -5.39
C THR A 161 -11.40 12.47 -5.10
N PRO A 162 -12.16 12.41 -3.99
CA PRO A 162 -13.01 11.25 -3.69
C PRO A 162 -14.04 10.94 -4.77
N GLY A 163 -14.62 11.96 -5.40
CA GLY A 163 -15.58 11.82 -6.50
C GLY A 163 -14.92 11.57 -7.86
N TYR A 164 -13.62 11.25 -7.87
CA TYR A 164 -12.86 10.88 -9.05
C TYR A 164 -12.70 12.02 -10.07
N HIS A 165 -12.21 13.18 -9.60
CA HIS A 165 -11.67 14.24 -10.44
C HIS A 165 -10.16 14.33 -10.24
N LEU A 166 -9.49 14.90 -11.22
CA LEU A 166 -8.07 15.24 -11.19
C LEU A 166 -7.95 16.77 -11.16
N ALA A 167 -7.48 17.32 -10.05
CA ALA A 167 -7.30 18.75 -9.89
C ALA A 167 -5.82 19.10 -9.89
N ALA A 168 -5.47 20.23 -10.54
CA ALA A 168 -4.14 20.80 -10.54
C ALA A 168 -4.19 22.19 -9.88
N LEU A 169 -3.50 22.34 -8.75
CA LEU A 169 -3.46 23.56 -7.95
C LEU A 169 -2.10 24.21 -8.08
N ASP A 170 -2.04 25.53 -8.21
CA ASP A 170 -0.79 26.26 -8.04
C ASP A 170 -0.22 25.94 -6.64
N ALA A 171 1.01 25.48 -6.60
CA ALA A 171 1.62 24.98 -5.35
C ALA A 171 1.89 26.11 -4.32
N LYS A 172 1.97 27.36 -4.75
CA LYS A 172 2.22 28.52 -3.87
C LYS A 172 0.94 29.04 -3.22
N THR A 173 -0.16 28.98 -3.97
CA THR A 173 -1.42 29.66 -3.59
C THR A 173 -2.58 28.69 -3.30
N GLY A 174 -2.51 27.43 -3.75
CA GLY A 174 -3.61 26.48 -3.68
C GLY A 174 -4.77 26.75 -4.65
N ILE A 175 -4.62 27.75 -5.54
CA ILE A 175 -5.65 28.11 -6.51
C ILE A 175 -5.60 27.13 -7.68
N PRO A 176 -6.75 26.57 -8.12
CA PRO A 176 -6.81 25.74 -9.33
C PRO A 176 -6.24 26.47 -10.55
N ASP A 177 -5.33 25.82 -11.28
CA ASP A 177 -4.72 26.41 -12.48
C ASP A 177 -5.72 26.42 -13.65
N PRO A 178 -6.19 27.57 -14.13
CA PRO A 178 -7.21 27.64 -15.18
C PRO A 178 -6.77 27.04 -16.52
N LYS A 179 -5.46 26.80 -16.72
CA LYS A 179 -4.92 26.19 -17.94
C LYS A 179 -5.06 24.66 -17.93
N PHE A 180 -5.42 24.06 -16.78
CA PHE A 180 -5.55 22.63 -16.62
C PHE A 180 -7.03 22.21 -16.67
N GLY A 181 -7.42 21.38 -17.64
CA GLY A 181 -8.79 20.92 -17.81
C GLY A 181 -9.79 22.07 -17.89
N THR A 182 -10.87 21.96 -17.14
CA THR A 182 -11.87 23.03 -16.99
C THR A 182 -11.67 23.70 -15.63
N ASN A 183 -11.16 24.93 -15.62
CA ASN A 183 -10.91 25.69 -14.38
C ASN A 183 -10.06 24.92 -13.34
N GLY A 184 -9.01 24.25 -13.79
CA GLY A 184 -8.08 23.50 -12.94
C GLY A 184 -8.49 22.05 -12.65
N VAL A 185 -9.57 21.55 -13.26
CA VAL A 185 -10.12 20.24 -12.94
C VAL A 185 -10.44 19.44 -14.21
N VAL A 186 -10.07 18.16 -14.21
CA VAL A 186 -10.47 17.15 -15.20
C VAL A 186 -11.43 16.17 -14.56
N ASP A 187 -12.56 15.91 -15.21
CA ASP A 187 -13.46 14.84 -14.81
C ASP A 187 -12.91 13.49 -15.28
N LEU A 188 -12.43 12.68 -14.34
CA LEU A 188 -11.86 11.37 -14.65
C LEU A 188 -12.91 10.33 -15.09
N MET A 189 -14.19 10.63 -15.04
CA MET A 189 -15.23 9.75 -15.54
C MET A 189 -15.68 10.05 -16.95
N ASP A 190 -15.24 11.19 -17.50
CA ASP A 190 -15.51 11.49 -18.89
C ASP A 190 -14.84 10.48 -19.81
N GLY A 191 -15.55 10.07 -20.86
CA GLY A 191 -15.04 9.14 -21.87
C GLY A 191 -14.88 7.69 -21.42
N LEU A 192 -15.46 7.29 -20.26
CA LEU A 192 -15.37 5.89 -19.83
C LEU A 192 -16.23 4.93 -20.66
N GLY A 193 -17.23 5.45 -21.37
CA GLY A 193 -18.04 4.65 -22.29
C GLY A 193 -18.80 3.50 -21.62
N MET A 194 -19.15 3.66 -20.34
CA MET A 194 -19.75 2.58 -19.58
C MET A 194 -21.26 2.56 -19.69
N PRO A 195 -21.87 1.36 -19.69
CA PRO A 195 -23.32 1.25 -19.61
C PRO A 195 -23.82 1.84 -18.30
N LEU A 196 -25.04 2.39 -18.33
CA LEU A 196 -25.72 2.84 -17.12
C LEU A 196 -25.94 1.63 -16.20
N VAL A 197 -25.70 1.83 -14.91
CA VAL A 197 -26.03 0.82 -13.91
C VAL A 197 -27.46 1.04 -13.44
N PRO A 198 -28.30 0.03 -13.48
CA PRO A 198 -29.69 0.15 -13.06
C PRO A 198 -29.82 0.64 -11.62
N LEU A 199 -30.79 1.51 -11.40
CA LEU A 199 -31.17 2.05 -10.10
C LEU A 199 -32.51 1.56 -9.66
N ALA A 200 -32.62 1.21 -8.38
CA ALA A 200 -33.86 1.20 -7.66
C ALA A 200 -33.90 2.36 -6.66
N VAL A 201 -35.08 2.80 -6.32
CA VAL A 201 -35.30 3.75 -5.22
C VAL A 201 -36.05 2.95 -4.15
N ASP A 202 -35.50 2.91 -2.93
CA ASP A 202 -36.16 2.27 -1.81
C ASP A 202 -37.37 3.11 -1.31
N ASP A 203 -38.13 2.57 -0.36
CA ASP A 203 -39.32 3.24 0.19
C ASP A 203 -38.99 4.56 0.89
N SER A 204 -37.75 4.79 1.26
CA SER A 204 -37.27 6.04 1.84
C SER A 204 -36.90 7.09 0.78
N GLY A 205 -36.96 6.76 -0.51
CA GLY A 205 -36.49 7.62 -1.60
C GLY A 205 -35.00 7.58 -1.82
N SER A 206 -34.27 6.71 -1.12
CA SER A 206 -32.84 6.53 -1.29
C SER A 206 -32.53 5.72 -2.55
N LEU A 207 -31.48 6.12 -3.26
CA LEU A 207 -31.02 5.41 -4.46
C LEU A 207 -30.39 4.07 -4.08
N VAL A 208 -31.00 3.00 -4.55
CA VAL A 208 -30.55 1.62 -4.38
C VAL A 208 -30.05 1.12 -5.72
N ILE A 209 -28.82 0.66 -5.78
CA ILE A 209 -28.27 0.05 -6.99
C ILE A 209 -28.69 -1.43 -6.97
N SER A 210 -29.53 -1.85 -7.92
CA SER A 210 -30.01 -3.23 -8.01
C SER A 210 -30.11 -3.69 -9.45
N ASP A 211 -29.47 -4.78 -9.79
CA ASP A 211 -29.67 -5.47 -11.07
C ASP A 211 -30.98 -6.29 -11.09
N ALA A 212 -31.56 -6.54 -9.92
CA ALA A 212 -32.79 -7.34 -9.77
C ALA A 212 -34.06 -6.48 -9.72
N ALA A 213 -33.92 -5.17 -9.47
CA ALA A 213 -35.09 -4.31 -9.54
C ALA A 213 -35.49 -4.11 -11.01
N PRO A 214 -36.77 -4.32 -11.36
CA PRO A 214 -37.25 -3.91 -12.67
C PRO A 214 -36.97 -2.42 -12.84
N TYR A 215 -36.38 -2.05 -13.96
CA TYR A 215 -36.07 -0.66 -14.29
C TYR A 215 -37.32 0.19 -14.09
N ARG A 216 -37.25 1.13 -13.17
CA ARG A 216 -38.35 2.07 -12.98
C ARG A 216 -38.16 3.23 -13.96
N GLN A 217 -39.10 3.38 -14.86
CA GLN A 217 -39.19 4.60 -15.68
C GLN A 217 -39.57 5.80 -14.79
N ALA A 218 -38.99 6.99 -15.11
CA ALA A 218 -39.42 8.22 -14.46
C ALA A 218 -40.92 8.39 -14.64
N ARG A 219 -41.62 8.67 -13.53
CA ARG A 219 -43.06 8.99 -13.62
C ARG A 219 -43.21 10.39 -14.24
N PRO A 220 -44.28 10.62 -15.03
CA PRO A 220 -44.57 11.96 -15.49
C PRO A 220 -44.66 12.94 -14.31
N GLY A 221 -43.91 14.02 -14.36
CA GLY A 221 -43.84 15.02 -13.29
C GLY A 221 -42.80 14.78 -12.19
N GLU A 222 -42.05 13.68 -12.25
CA GLU A 222 -40.90 13.44 -11.34
C GLU A 222 -39.77 14.42 -11.69
N ALA A 223 -39.29 15.17 -10.71
CA ALA A 223 -38.20 16.11 -10.90
C ALA A 223 -36.94 15.42 -11.45
N TRP A 224 -36.29 16.05 -12.41
CA TRP A 224 -35.01 15.57 -12.93
C TRP A 224 -33.99 15.51 -11.79
N ASP A 225 -33.45 14.31 -11.51
CA ASP A 225 -32.33 14.11 -10.63
C ASP A 225 -31.04 14.07 -11.49
N PRO A 226 -30.09 14.99 -11.30
CA PRO A 226 -28.85 15.05 -12.10
C PRO A 226 -27.97 13.80 -11.95
N VAL A 227 -28.27 12.95 -10.99
CA VAL A 227 -27.62 11.65 -10.79
C VAL A 227 -28.18 10.59 -11.73
N LYS A 228 -29.43 10.73 -12.15
CA LYS A 228 -30.14 9.77 -13.00
C LYS A 228 -29.96 10.13 -14.46
N LYS A 229 -29.60 9.14 -15.29
CA LYS A 229 -29.67 9.26 -16.74
C LYS A 229 -30.75 8.34 -17.28
N ILE A 230 -31.39 8.78 -18.33
CA ILE A 230 -32.35 7.97 -19.05
C ILE A 230 -31.64 7.34 -20.24
N GLY A 231 -31.57 6.01 -20.28
CA GLY A 231 -31.07 5.28 -21.44
C GLY A 231 -31.92 5.48 -22.68
N ALA A 232 -31.36 5.18 -23.85
CA ALA A 232 -32.08 5.27 -25.12
C ALA A 232 -33.33 4.36 -25.18
N ASP A 233 -33.40 3.35 -24.36
CA ASP A 233 -34.51 2.42 -24.17
C ASP A 233 -35.54 2.88 -23.10
N GLY A 234 -35.33 4.09 -22.54
CA GLY A 234 -36.17 4.63 -21.47
C GLY A 234 -35.81 4.12 -20.06
N THR A 235 -34.78 3.31 -19.91
CA THR A 235 -34.32 2.88 -18.58
C THR A 235 -33.68 4.03 -17.81
N ILE A 236 -33.99 4.11 -16.51
CA ILE A 236 -33.32 5.06 -15.62
C ILE A 236 -32.16 4.34 -14.96
N GLY A 237 -30.97 4.87 -15.17
CA GLY A 237 -29.75 4.32 -14.58
C GLY A 237 -28.94 5.38 -13.85
N ILE A 238 -28.01 4.93 -13.05
CA ILE A 238 -26.94 5.79 -12.53
C ILE A 238 -25.96 6.05 -13.66
N ASP A 239 -25.59 7.30 -13.81
CA ASP A 239 -24.34 7.61 -14.47
C ASP A 239 -23.21 6.87 -13.70
N PRO A 240 -22.36 6.09 -14.40
CA PRO A 240 -21.22 5.41 -13.76
C PRO A 240 -20.31 6.37 -12.99
N LYS A 241 -20.52 7.67 -13.12
CA LYS A 241 -19.91 8.71 -12.29
C LYS A 241 -20.18 8.61 -10.80
N PHE A 242 -21.17 7.85 -10.37
CA PHE A 242 -21.64 7.91 -8.99
C PHE A 242 -21.53 6.57 -8.28
N GLY A 243 -20.71 6.51 -7.26
CA GLY A 243 -20.70 5.40 -6.31
C GLY A 243 -19.94 4.14 -6.73
N GLN A 244 -19.37 4.08 -7.94
CA GLN A 244 -18.73 2.85 -8.41
C GLN A 244 -17.22 2.95 -8.59
N ILE A 245 -16.71 4.12 -8.91
CA ILE A 245 -15.30 4.34 -9.19
C ILE A 245 -14.75 5.50 -8.38
N ALA A 246 -13.52 5.39 -7.95
CA ALA A 246 -12.73 6.42 -7.29
C ALA A 246 -11.24 6.09 -7.47
N ASN A 247 -10.38 6.81 -6.76
CA ASN A 247 -9.03 6.37 -6.46
C ASN A 247 -8.65 6.88 -5.06
N SER A 248 -7.88 6.09 -4.32
CA SER A 248 -7.40 6.47 -2.99
C SER A 248 -5.88 6.65 -2.94
N SER A 249 -5.20 6.45 -4.05
CA SER A 249 -3.75 6.66 -4.17
C SER A 249 -3.45 7.93 -4.97
N PRO A 250 -2.33 8.58 -4.70
CA PRO A 250 -1.89 9.70 -5.53
C PRO A 250 -1.64 9.24 -6.96
N ALA A 251 -1.77 10.14 -7.91
CA ALA A 251 -1.16 9.97 -9.21
C ALA A 251 0.37 9.98 -9.08
N ILE A 252 1.08 9.46 -10.09
CA ILE A 252 2.51 9.70 -10.24
C ILE A 252 2.73 10.64 -11.44
N VAL A 253 3.68 11.56 -11.31
CA VAL A 253 4.03 12.44 -12.42
C VAL A 253 5.44 12.12 -12.89
N VAL A 254 5.58 11.82 -14.15
CA VAL A 254 6.88 11.52 -14.78
C VAL A 254 6.92 12.06 -16.20
N ASN A 255 8.00 12.76 -16.54
CA ASN A 255 8.24 13.36 -17.87
C ASN A 255 7.00 14.09 -18.42
N ASP A 256 6.42 14.98 -17.60
CA ASP A 256 5.23 15.80 -17.90
C ASP A 256 3.92 15.02 -18.11
N VAL A 257 3.88 13.74 -17.77
CA VAL A 257 2.66 12.93 -17.82
C VAL A 257 2.20 12.57 -16.41
N ILE A 258 0.96 12.89 -16.09
CA ILE A 258 0.27 12.45 -14.87
C ILE A 258 -0.35 11.08 -15.16
N VAL A 259 0.09 10.07 -14.45
CA VAL A 259 -0.44 8.71 -14.56
C VAL A 259 -1.35 8.42 -13.37
N VAL A 260 -2.60 8.07 -13.66
CA VAL A 260 -3.63 7.82 -12.65
C VAL A 260 -4.39 6.53 -12.96
N GLY A 261 -4.61 5.74 -11.91
CA GLY A 261 -5.43 4.53 -11.96
C GLY A 261 -6.80 4.72 -11.33
N ASN A 262 -7.40 3.60 -10.92
CA ASN A 262 -8.68 3.61 -10.26
C ASN A 262 -8.76 2.57 -9.16
N SER A 263 -9.68 2.84 -8.22
CA SER A 263 -10.28 1.85 -7.32
C SER A 263 -11.77 1.87 -7.56
N SER A 264 -12.40 0.73 -7.67
CA SER A 264 -13.84 0.66 -7.79
C SER A 264 -14.49 0.27 -6.45
N ILE A 265 -15.81 0.21 -6.43
CA ILE A 265 -16.55 -0.48 -5.38
C ILE A 265 -16.04 -1.92 -5.34
N HIS A 266 -15.59 -2.40 -4.19
CA HIS A 266 -14.67 -3.52 -4.16
C HIS A 266 -15.32 -4.82 -3.74
N GLY A 267 -14.48 -5.88 -3.70
CA GLY A 267 -14.81 -7.22 -3.32
C GLY A 267 -15.40 -7.43 -1.92
N TYR A 268 -15.39 -6.43 -1.04
CA TYR A 268 -16.09 -6.55 0.25
C TYR A 268 -17.61 -6.68 0.14
N TYR A 269 -18.19 -6.26 -0.98
CA TYR A 269 -19.62 -6.39 -1.25
C TYR A 269 -19.85 -6.98 -2.64
N PRO A 270 -19.41 -8.22 -2.85
CA PRO A 270 -19.52 -8.86 -4.15
C PRO A 270 -20.97 -9.31 -4.36
N ILE A 271 -21.81 -8.39 -4.81
CA ILE A 271 -23.20 -8.69 -5.09
C ILE A 271 -23.39 -8.92 -6.57
N ARG A 272 -22.53 -8.33 -7.41
CA ARG A 272 -22.68 -8.27 -8.86
C ARG A 272 -21.49 -8.80 -9.61
N VAL A 273 -21.77 -9.44 -10.72
CA VAL A 273 -20.78 -9.86 -11.72
C VAL A 273 -20.36 -8.67 -12.59
N ARG A 274 -21.25 -7.72 -12.83
CA ARG A 274 -20.97 -6.51 -13.62
C ARG A 274 -20.19 -5.49 -12.80
N ASN A 275 -19.11 -5.00 -13.37
CA ASN A 275 -18.20 -4.05 -12.74
C ASN A 275 -17.58 -3.10 -13.76
N ILE A 276 -17.04 -1.99 -13.26
CA ILE A 276 -16.13 -1.15 -14.02
C ILE A 276 -14.83 -1.92 -14.22
N PRO A 277 -14.38 -2.17 -15.47
CA PRO A 277 -13.27 -3.10 -15.70
C PRO A 277 -11.92 -2.66 -15.15
N GLY A 278 -11.72 -1.38 -14.90
CA GLY A 278 -10.44 -0.82 -14.45
C GLY A 278 -9.48 -0.50 -15.59
N PHE A 279 -8.72 0.57 -15.40
CA PHE A 279 -7.80 1.09 -16.41
C PHE A 279 -6.77 2.03 -15.79
N ILE A 280 -5.70 2.28 -16.54
CA ILE A 280 -4.70 3.33 -16.25
C ILE A 280 -4.81 4.37 -17.35
N ARG A 281 -4.64 5.64 -17.00
CA ARG A 281 -4.65 6.75 -17.95
C ARG A 281 -3.49 7.71 -17.72
N GLY A 282 -2.95 8.22 -18.82
CA GLY A 282 -1.98 9.29 -18.82
C GLY A 282 -2.61 10.61 -19.25
N PHE A 283 -2.27 11.69 -18.53
CA PHE A 283 -2.72 13.06 -18.82
C PHE A 283 -1.52 13.97 -18.94
N ASP A 284 -1.58 14.92 -19.87
CA ASP A 284 -0.58 15.98 -19.97
C ASP A 284 -0.61 16.86 -18.71
N ALA A 285 0.54 17.02 -18.05
CA ALA A 285 0.63 17.71 -16.78
C ALA A 285 0.40 19.25 -16.90
N ARG A 286 0.53 19.82 -18.09
CA ARG A 286 0.29 21.24 -18.33
C ARG A 286 -1.18 21.55 -18.59
N THR A 287 -1.84 20.69 -19.37
CA THR A 287 -3.17 20.97 -19.91
C THR A 287 -4.28 20.12 -19.33
N GLY A 288 -3.95 18.97 -18.71
CA GLY A 288 -4.93 17.99 -18.26
C GLY A 288 -5.56 17.17 -19.40
N LYS A 289 -5.08 17.33 -20.64
CA LYS A 289 -5.56 16.54 -21.79
C LYS A 289 -5.19 15.07 -21.60
N GLN A 290 -6.16 14.16 -21.76
CA GLN A 290 -5.86 12.72 -21.77
C GLN A 290 -5.02 12.38 -23.01
N LEU A 291 -3.87 11.72 -22.77
CA LEU A 291 -2.94 11.28 -23.79
C LEU A 291 -3.22 9.84 -24.24
N TRP A 292 -3.48 8.96 -23.25
CA TRP A 292 -3.71 7.55 -23.49
C TRP A 292 -4.54 6.89 -22.37
N LYS A 293 -5.04 5.68 -22.67
CA LYS A 293 -5.72 4.78 -21.74
C LYS A 293 -5.24 3.35 -21.98
N PHE A 294 -4.94 2.63 -20.91
CA PHE A 294 -4.62 1.21 -20.90
C PHE A 294 -5.67 0.44 -20.10
N ASN A 295 -6.32 -0.57 -20.69
CA ASN A 295 -7.33 -1.38 -20.05
C ASN A 295 -6.68 -2.46 -19.17
N LEU A 296 -7.03 -2.51 -17.88
CA LEU A 296 -6.55 -3.54 -16.94
C LEU A 296 -7.35 -4.85 -17.05
N VAL A 297 -8.59 -4.78 -17.52
CA VAL A 297 -9.32 -5.93 -18.03
C VAL A 297 -9.32 -5.81 -19.55
N PRO A 298 -8.59 -6.68 -20.26
CA PRO A 298 -8.51 -6.60 -21.71
C PRO A 298 -9.90 -6.69 -22.34
N GLN A 299 -10.16 -5.83 -23.32
CA GLN A 299 -11.41 -5.85 -24.06
C GLN A 299 -11.30 -6.90 -25.20
N PRO A 300 -12.44 -7.33 -25.81
CA PRO A 300 -12.40 -8.25 -26.93
C PRO A 300 -11.45 -7.78 -28.04
N GLY A 301 -10.50 -8.65 -28.41
CA GLY A 301 -9.45 -8.34 -29.41
C GLY A 301 -8.17 -7.73 -28.84
N GLU A 302 -8.14 -7.32 -27.58
CA GLU A 302 -6.92 -6.88 -26.91
C GLU A 302 -6.10 -8.08 -26.40
N PHE A 303 -4.79 -7.88 -26.23
CA PHE A 303 -3.88 -8.89 -25.64
C PHE A 303 -4.33 -9.28 -24.24
N GLY A 304 -4.45 -10.59 -23.99
CA GLY A 304 -4.84 -11.13 -22.67
C GLY A 304 -6.36 -11.38 -22.54
N ALA A 305 -7.18 -11.00 -23.53
CA ALA A 305 -8.62 -11.27 -23.50
C ALA A 305 -8.93 -12.78 -23.43
N GLU A 306 -8.09 -13.61 -24.04
CA GLU A 306 -8.15 -15.07 -24.02
C GLU A 306 -7.95 -15.70 -22.65
N THR A 307 -7.38 -14.96 -21.70
CA THR A 307 -7.19 -15.40 -20.32
C THR A 307 -8.48 -15.32 -19.50
N TRP A 308 -9.52 -14.70 -20.03
CA TRP A 308 -10.88 -14.66 -19.50
C TRP A 308 -11.71 -15.67 -20.32
N GLN A 309 -11.79 -16.91 -19.81
CA GLN A 309 -12.36 -18.04 -20.56
C GLN A 309 -13.91 -18.07 -20.54
N ASN A 310 -14.49 -19.11 -21.11
CA ASN A 310 -15.93 -19.32 -21.16
C ASN A 310 -16.62 -19.09 -19.82
N GLY A 311 -17.65 -18.27 -19.82
CA GLY A 311 -18.37 -17.83 -18.63
C GLY A 311 -17.92 -16.45 -18.14
N SER A 312 -16.78 -15.95 -18.59
CA SER A 312 -16.34 -14.57 -18.35
C SER A 312 -16.79 -13.70 -19.51
N LYS A 313 -17.77 -12.86 -19.29
CA LYS A 313 -18.34 -12.01 -20.33
C LYS A 313 -17.71 -10.61 -20.24
N ILE A 314 -16.45 -10.50 -20.70
CA ILE A 314 -15.70 -9.24 -20.71
C ILE A 314 -16.25 -8.24 -21.73
N GLY A 315 -15.87 -6.98 -21.59
CA GLY A 315 -16.23 -5.93 -22.53
C GLY A 315 -17.63 -5.37 -22.31
N THR A 316 -18.54 -5.58 -23.24
CA THR A 316 -19.89 -4.96 -23.24
C THR A 316 -20.75 -5.37 -22.05
N GLU A 317 -20.56 -6.54 -21.49
CA GLU A 317 -21.31 -7.00 -20.32
C GLU A 317 -20.64 -6.59 -18.98
N GLY A 318 -19.44 -6.01 -19.02
CA GLY A 318 -18.76 -5.47 -17.84
C GLY A 318 -18.34 -6.51 -16.81
N VAL A 319 -18.20 -7.78 -17.20
CA VAL A 319 -17.67 -8.82 -16.34
C VAL A 319 -16.15 -8.64 -16.23
N GLY A 320 -15.64 -8.82 -15.04
CA GLY A 320 -14.25 -8.62 -14.73
C GLY A 320 -13.96 -7.22 -14.19
N LYS A 321 -13.06 -7.16 -13.24
CA LYS A 321 -12.57 -5.95 -12.61
C LYS A 321 -11.14 -6.18 -12.16
N ASN A 322 -10.22 -5.35 -12.61
CA ASN A 322 -8.86 -5.27 -12.09
C ASN A 322 -8.58 -3.81 -11.74
N ASP A 323 -8.28 -3.51 -10.51
CA ASP A 323 -7.95 -2.14 -10.09
C ASP A 323 -6.44 -1.94 -9.97
N ALA A 324 -5.96 -0.74 -10.23
CA ALA A 324 -4.63 -0.30 -9.85
C ALA A 324 -4.74 0.76 -8.73
N TRP A 325 -5.23 0.32 -7.59
CA TRP A 325 -5.53 1.18 -6.45
C TRP A 325 -4.32 1.49 -5.56
N GLY A 326 -3.18 0.88 -5.85
CA GLY A 326 -1.92 1.06 -5.16
C GLY A 326 -1.17 2.33 -5.57
N THR A 327 0.08 2.41 -5.14
CA THR A 327 1.02 3.45 -5.52
C THR A 327 2.00 2.92 -6.57
N TYR A 328 2.53 3.78 -7.41
CA TYR A 328 3.34 3.43 -8.57
C TYR A 328 4.79 3.85 -8.40
N ALA A 329 5.68 3.25 -9.20
CA ALA A 329 7.03 3.73 -9.40
C ALA A 329 7.26 4.01 -10.88
N ALA A 330 8.25 4.85 -11.20
CA ALA A 330 8.59 5.18 -12.58
C ALA A 330 10.10 5.33 -12.76
N ASP A 331 10.55 5.06 -13.97
CA ASP A 331 11.91 5.36 -14.40
C ASP A 331 11.88 6.48 -15.44
N PRO A 332 12.24 7.72 -15.06
CA PRO A 332 12.22 8.85 -15.98
C PRO A 332 13.22 8.73 -17.14
N GLU A 333 14.30 7.95 -16.99
CA GLU A 333 15.28 7.73 -18.07
C GLU A 333 14.77 6.76 -19.13
N LEU A 334 13.96 5.77 -18.70
CA LEU A 334 13.42 4.75 -19.58
C LEU A 334 12.04 5.13 -20.14
N ASP A 335 11.46 6.25 -19.72
CA ASP A 335 10.07 6.61 -19.99
C ASP A 335 9.07 5.51 -19.57
N LEU A 336 9.33 4.80 -18.46
CA LEU A 336 8.51 3.69 -17.99
C LEU A 336 7.83 4.02 -16.65
N VAL A 337 6.56 3.62 -16.53
CA VAL A 337 5.85 3.53 -15.25
C VAL A 337 5.51 2.06 -14.96
N TYR A 338 5.70 1.66 -13.71
CA TYR A 338 5.45 0.30 -13.22
C TYR A 338 4.20 0.30 -12.37
N ILE A 339 3.18 -0.38 -12.85
CA ILE A 339 1.83 -0.40 -12.28
C ILE A 339 1.59 -1.74 -11.61
N PRO A 340 1.46 -1.78 -10.28
CA PRO A 340 1.00 -2.97 -9.57
C PRO A 340 -0.53 -3.06 -9.66
N VAL A 341 -1.02 -4.12 -10.26
CA VAL A 341 -2.44 -4.34 -10.51
C VAL A 341 -3.03 -5.21 -9.40
N GLY A 342 -4.19 -4.84 -8.89
CA GLY A 342 -4.94 -5.61 -7.91
C GLY A 342 -5.55 -6.88 -8.51
N MET A 343 -6.17 -7.64 -7.64
CA MET A 343 -6.80 -8.88 -8.04
C MET A 343 -8.12 -8.67 -8.81
N PRO A 344 -8.55 -9.67 -9.61
CA PRO A 344 -9.88 -9.69 -10.20
C PRO A 344 -10.99 -9.84 -9.13
N LEU A 345 -12.14 -9.24 -9.35
CA LEU A 345 -13.30 -9.47 -8.49
C LEU A 345 -13.79 -10.91 -8.71
N MET A 346 -14.19 -11.67 -7.76
CA MET A 346 -14.37 -11.49 -6.33
C MET A 346 -13.17 -12.08 -5.57
N ASP A 347 -12.97 -11.62 -4.31
CA ASP A 347 -11.75 -11.87 -3.54
C ASP A 347 -11.48 -13.35 -3.22
N GLU A 348 -12.50 -14.17 -2.96
CA GLU A 348 -12.31 -15.57 -2.51
C GLU A 348 -12.97 -16.63 -3.40
N TYR A 349 -13.66 -16.23 -4.48
CA TYR A 349 -14.31 -17.13 -5.41
C TYR A 349 -14.22 -16.60 -6.84
N GLY A 350 -13.71 -17.41 -7.74
CA GLY A 350 -13.49 -17.06 -9.14
C GLY A 350 -14.33 -17.83 -10.15
N GLY A 351 -15.30 -18.66 -9.72
CA GLY A 351 -16.07 -19.52 -10.61
C GLY A 351 -16.86 -18.81 -11.71
N HIS A 352 -17.09 -17.49 -11.60
CA HIS A 352 -17.71 -16.65 -12.61
C HIS A 352 -16.71 -16.08 -13.64
N ARG A 353 -15.42 -16.23 -13.40
CA ARG A 353 -14.32 -15.69 -14.22
C ARG A 353 -13.25 -16.72 -14.51
N PRO A 354 -13.56 -17.88 -15.12
CA PRO A 354 -12.57 -18.92 -15.39
C PRO A 354 -11.42 -18.38 -16.25
N GLY A 355 -10.23 -18.98 -16.08
CA GLY A 355 -8.97 -18.55 -16.70
C GLY A 355 -8.09 -17.72 -15.77
N ASN A 356 -6.90 -17.32 -16.22
CA ASN A 356 -5.91 -16.64 -15.39
C ASN A 356 -6.23 -15.16 -15.11
N ASN A 357 -7.17 -14.55 -15.85
CA ASN A 357 -7.72 -13.21 -15.65
C ASN A 357 -6.67 -12.08 -15.71
N LEU A 358 -5.92 -12.02 -16.80
CA LEU A 358 -4.94 -10.96 -17.02
C LEU A 358 -5.65 -9.59 -17.13
N PHE A 359 -5.16 -8.49 -16.55
CA PHE A 359 -3.87 -8.28 -15.87
C PHE A 359 -3.99 -8.33 -14.34
N GLY A 360 -4.95 -9.02 -13.77
CA GLY A 360 -5.05 -9.18 -12.32
C GLY A 360 -3.74 -9.68 -11.72
N ASN A 361 -3.37 -9.17 -10.54
CA ASN A 361 -2.16 -9.54 -9.80
C ASN A 361 -0.86 -9.46 -10.61
N SER A 362 -0.79 -8.51 -11.53
CA SER A 362 0.39 -8.30 -12.37
C SER A 362 1.15 -7.04 -11.97
N ILE A 363 2.44 -7.04 -12.26
CA ILE A 363 3.18 -5.80 -12.49
C ILE A 363 3.18 -5.54 -14.00
N VAL A 364 2.79 -4.33 -14.40
CA VAL A 364 2.73 -3.91 -15.81
C VAL A 364 3.63 -2.71 -16.03
N ALA A 365 4.61 -2.82 -16.92
CA ALA A 365 5.44 -1.70 -17.35
C ALA A 365 4.81 -1.05 -18.58
N ILE A 366 4.50 0.23 -18.47
CA ILE A 366 3.83 1.03 -19.50
C ILE A 366 4.75 2.17 -19.91
N ASP A 367 4.88 2.38 -21.21
CA ASP A 367 5.52 3.57 -21.78
C ASP A 367 4.69 4.81 -21.43
N VAL A 368 5.30 5.72 -20.72
CA VAL A 368 4.63 6.90 -20.15
C VAL A 368 4.06 7.82 -21.24
N LYS A 369 4.72 7.92 -22.39
CA LYS A 369 4.32 8.81 -23.47
C LYS A 369 3.17 8.28 -24.31
N THR A 370 3.16 6.94 -24.52
CA THR A 370 2.25 6.29 -25.45
C THR A 370 1.17 5.45 -24.81
N GLY A 371 1.32 5.06 -23.53
CA GLY A 371 0.42 4.14 -22.84
C GLY A 371 0.57 2.69 -23.28
N GLN A 372 1.56 2.37 -24.11
CA GLN A 372 1.80 1.02 -24.59
C GLN A 372 2.48 0.18 -23.51
N ARG A 373 1.97 -1.06 -23.32
CA ARG A 373 2.61 -2.05 -22.47
C ARG A 373 3.94 -2.49 -23.09
N LYS A 374 5.04 -2.34 -22.37
CA LYS A 374 6.35 -2.87 -22.76
C LYS A 374 6.47 -4.34 -22.33
N TRP A 375 6.15 -4.63 -21.08
CA TRP A 375 6.12 -5.97 -20.52
C TRP A 375 5.15 -6.06 -19.34
N HIS A 376 4.87 -7.26 -18.91
CA HIS A 376 4.13 -7.54 -17.67
C HIS A 376 4.56 -8.90 -17.12
N PHE A 377 4.27 -9.12 -15.85
CA PHE A 377 4.37 -10.43 -15.21
C PHE A 377 3.19 -10.61 -14.25
N GLN A 378 2.46 -11.72 -14.38
CA GLN A 378 1.36 -12.06 -13.49
C GLN A 378 1.88 -12.90 -12.32
N MET A 379 1.82 -12.36 -11.12
CA MET A 379 2.38 -12.96 -9.90
C MET A 379 1.42 -13.93 -9.22
N VAL A 380 0.13 -13.83 -9.50
CA VAL A 380 -0.89 -14.80 -9.07
C VAL A 380 -1.86 -15.03 -10.21
N HIS A 381 -1.97 -16.26 -10.66
CA HIS A 381 -2.97 -16.68 -11.64
C HIS A 381 -4.29 -16.97 -10.95
N HIS A 382 -5.40 -16.47 -11.50
CA HIS A 382 -6.75 -16.74 -11.00
C HIS A 382 -6.87 -16.55 -9.48
N ASP A 383 -6.52 -15.36 -8.99
CA ASP A 383 -6.48 -15.09 -7.55
C ASP A 383 -7.84 -15.29 -6.87
N ILE A 384 -7.87 -16.13 -5.84
CA ILE A 384 -9.00 -16.37 -4.94
C ILE A 384 -8.60 -16.24 -3.47
N TRP A 385 -7.55 -15.47 -3.19
CA TRP A 385 -6.97 -15.29 -1.84
C TRP A 385 -6.91 -13.82 -1.40
N ASP A 386 -7.35 -12.86 -2.24
CA ASP A 386 -7.15 -11.42 -2.03
C ASP A 386 -5.65 -11.07 -1.92
N TYR A 387 -4.86 -11.60 -2.82
CA TYR A 387 -3.42 -11.36 -2.88
C TYR A 387 -3.04 -10.21 -3.80
N ASP A 388 -3.82 -9.13 -3.79
CA ASP A 388 -3.48 -7.89 -4.48
C ASP A 388 -2.00 -7.51 -4.36
N THR A 389 -1.52 -6.73 -5.30
CA THR A 389 -0.17 -6.17 -5.31
C THR A 389 -0.18 -4.65 -5.23
N PRO A 390 -0.75 -4.03 -4.16
CA PRO A 390 -0.96 -2.58 -4.12
C PRO A 390 0.29 -1.78 -3.76
N MET A 391 1.38 -2.44 -3.34
CA MET A 391 2.59 -1.77 -2.89
C MET A 391 3.34 -1.19 -4.08
N SER A 392 3.89 0.01 -3.89
CA SER A 392 4.76 0.60 -4.90
C SER A 392 5.95 -0.31 -5.17
N PRO A 393 6.24 -0.61 -6.44
CA PRO A 393 7.50 -1.27 -6.80
C PRO A 393 8.69 -0.42 -6.38
N ASN A 394 9.80 -1.05 -6.02
CA ASN A 394 11.05 -0.37 -5.69
C ASN A 394 12.08 -0.62 -6.78
N LEU A 395 12.65 0.45 -7.35
CA LEU A 395 13.67 0.34 -8.39
C LEU A 395 15.07 0.48 -7.78
N LEU A 396 16.01 -0.31 -8.27
CA LEU A 396 17.41 -0.27 -7.89
C LEU A 396 18.32 -0.54 -9.10
N ASP A 397 19.50 0.07 -9.09
CA ASP A 397 20.63 -0.32 -9.94
C ASP A 397 21.60 -1.09 -9.05
N VAL A 398 21.86 -2.34 -9.38
CA VAL A 398 22.69 -3.26 -8.59
C VAL A 398 23.66 -4.02 -9.50
N THR A 399 24.70 -4.60 -8.90
CA THR A 399 25.60 -5.51 -9.61
C THR A 399 25.32 -6.94 -9.18
N ILE A 400 24.87 -7.78 -10.11
CA ILE A 400 24.56 -9.20 -9.86
C ILE A 400 25.53 -10.05 -10.68
N ASN A 401 26.29 -10.93 -10.03
CA ASN A 401 27.29 -11.77 -10.67
C ASN A 401 28.27 -10.97 -11.55
N GLY A 402 28.73 -9.82 -11.04
CA GLY A 402 29.67 -8.92 -11.72
C GLY A 402 29.07 -8.12 -12.88
N ARG A 403 27.76 -8.18 -13.12
CA ARG A 403 27.07 -7.45 -14.21
C ARG A 403 26.13 -6.38 -13.65
N PRO A 404 26.19 -5.14 -14.15
CA PRO A 404 25.18 -4.12 -13.81
C PRO A 404 23.78 -4.58 -14.21
N ARG A 405 22.81 -4.40 -13.34
CA ARG A 405 21.40 -4.72 -13.55
C ARG A 405 20.51 -3.58 -13.09
N LYS A 406 19.57 -3.21 -13.93
CA LYS A 406 18.45 -2.32 -13.57
C LYS A 406 17.30 -3.20 -13.10
N ILE A 407 16.98 -3.23 -11.82
CA ILE A 407 15.94 -4.12 -11.29
C ILE A 407 14.73 -3.36 -10.77
N VAL A 408 13.59 -4.06 -10.77
CA VAL A 408 12.37 -3.68 -10.06
C VAL A 408 11.99 -4.81 -9.10
N ALA A 409 11.80 -4.47 -7.83
CA ALA A 409 11.38 -5.39 -6.77
C ALA A 409 9.94 -5.08 -6.36
N GLN A 410 9.03 -6.04 -6.56
CA GLN A 410 7.62 -5.95 -6.19
C GLN A 410 7.35 -6.79 -4.95
N THR A 411 7.08 -6.11 -3.84
CA THR A 411 6.56 -6.76 -2.63
C THR A 411 5.06 -7.04 -2.78
N THR A 412 4.56 -8.09 -2.14
CA THR A 412 3.20 -8.60 -2.38
C THR A 412 2.45 -8.93 -1.09
N LYS A 413 1.12 -8.96 -1.14
CA LYS A 413 0.26 -9.38 -0.03
C LYS A 413 0.53 -10.83 0.40
N GLN A 414 0.96 -11.69 -0.52
CA GLN A 414 1.29 -13.09 -0.20
C GLN A 414 2.68 -13.27 0.45
N GLY A 415 3.45 -12.20 0.64
CA GLY A 415 4.68 -12.25 1.43
C GLY A 415 5.93 -12.61 0.65
N TRP A 416 5.93 -12.49 -0.66
CA TRP A 416 7.11 -12.61 -1.53
C TRP A 416 7.55 -11.28 -2.12
N VAL A 417 8.82 -11.22 -2.52
CA VAL A 417 9.40 -10.17 -3.34
C VAL A 417 9.70 -10.75 -4.71
N TYR A 418 8.95 -10.32 -5.72
CA TYR A 418 9.20 -10.66 -7.11
C TYR A 418 10.18 -9.64 -7.70
N THR A 419 11.25 -10.11 -8.33
CA THR A 419 12.32 -9.24 -8.82
C THR A 419 12.57 -9.46 -10.31
N PHE A 420 12.51 -8.39 -11.08
CA PHE A 420 12.63 -8.42 -12.54
C PHE A 420 13.70 -7.44 -13.01
N ASP A 421 14.28 -7.72 -14.16
CA ASP A 421 14.94 -6.69 -14.96
C ASP A 421 13.87 -5.66 -15.37
N ARG A 422 14.07 -4.38 -14.98
CA ARG A 422 13.00 -3.38 -15.14
C ARG A 422 12.83 -2.90 -16.58
N VAL A 423 13.79 -3.22 -17.47
CA VAL A 423 13.73 -2.89 -18.89
C VAL A 423 12.95 -3.96 -19.66
N THR A 424 13.22 -5.24 -19.38
CA THR A 424 12.71 -6.38 -20.15
C THR A 424 11.56 -7.12 -19.49
N GLY A 425 11.44 -7.06 -18.16
CA GLY A 425 10.49 -7.84 -17.35
C GLY A 425 10.96 -9.28 -17.09
N GLU A 426 12.18 -9.64 -17.49
CA GLU A 426 12.71 -10.96 -17.20
C GLU A 426 12.98 -11.13 -15.70
N PRO A 427 12.58 -12.27 -15.10
CA PRO A 427 12.90 -12.58 -13.72
C PRO A 427 14.41 -12.58 -13.48
N ILE A 428 14.86 -11.89 -12.44
CA ILE A 428 16.27 -11.88 -12.02
C ILE A 428 16.70 -13.24 -11.46
N TRP A 429 15.84 -13.87 -10.70
CA TRP A 429 16.00 -15.23 -10.20
C TRP A 429 14.86 -16.10 -10.72
N PRO A 430 15.07 -17.42 -10.91
CA PRO A 430 14.03 -18.31 -11.41
C PRO A 430 12.72 -18.21 -10.61
N MET A 431 11.61 -18.19 -11.33
CA MET A 431 10.24 -18.21 -10.80
C MET A 431 9.46 -19.33 -11.48
N PRO A 432 9.73 -20.61 -11.11
CA PRO A 432 9.09 -21.74 -11.75
C PRO A 432 7.59 -21.76 -11.48
N GLU A 433 6.83 -22.14 -12.49
CA GLU A 433 5.42 -22.51 -12.36
C GLU A 433 5.33 -23.78 -11.49
N THR A 434 4.78 -23.61 -10.31
CA THR A 434 4.74 -24.65 -9.29
C THR A 434 3.30 -25.14 -9.10
N PRO A 435 3.04 -26.46 -9.14
CA PRO A 435 1.72 -27.02 -8.90
C PRO A 435 1.16 -26.61 -7.52
N VAL A 436 -0.13 -26.24 -7.49
CA VAL A 436 -0.83 -25.79 -6.29
C VAL A 436 -2.10 -26.61 -6.04
N LEU A 437 -2.62 -26.53 -4.82
CA LEU A 437 -3.87 -27.19 -4.44
C LEU A 437 -5.03 -26.67 -5.29
N GLN A 438 -5.85 -27.62 -5.77
CA GLN A 438 -7.04 -27.29 -6.52
C GLN A 438 -8.23 -27.11 -5.59
N SER A 439 -9.11 -26.16 -5.89
CA SER A 439 -10.39 -25.99 -5.19
C SER A 439 -11.33 -27.12 -5.52
N ASP A 440 -12.09 -27.56 -4.50
CA ASP A 440 -13.21 -28.49 -4.65
C ASP A 440 -14.56 -27.78 -4.49
N VAL A 441 -14.56 -26.43 -4.43
CA VAL A 441 -15.78 -25.63 -4.41
C VAL A 441 -16.47 -25.71 -5.78
N PRO A 442 -17.76 -26.09 -5.85
CA PRO A 442 -18.43 -26.30 -7.12
C PRO A 442 -18.41 -25.05 -8.01
N GLY A 443 -17.95 -25.22 -9.25
CA GLY A 443 -17.84 -24.14 -10.24
C GLY A 443 -16.51 -23.38 -10.21
N GLU A 444 -15.68 -23.54 -9.18
CA GLU A 444 -14.33 -22.98 -9.13
C GLU A 444 -13.37 -23.78 -10.01
N LYS A 445 -12.49 -23.07 -10.70
CA LYS A 445 -11.40 -23.66 -11.50
C LYS A 445 -10.10 -22.92 -11.18
N THR A 446 -9.44 -23.35 -10.14
CA THR A 446 -8.14 -22.79 -9.72
C THR A 446 -7.11 -22.98 -10.84
N SER A 447 -6.20 -22.03 -11.02
CA SER A 447 -5.03 -22.26 -11.89
C SER A 447 -4.24 -23.47 -11.39
N PRO A 448 -3.75 -24.36 -12.30
CA PRO A 448 -3.03 -25.56 -11.87
C PRO A 448 -1.67 -25.24 -11.25
N THR A 449 -1.09 -24.12 -11.59
CA THR A 449 0.24 -23.68 -11.13
C THR A 449 0.24 -22.23 -10.72
N GLN A 450 1.25 -21.84 -9.94
CA GLN A 450 1.55 -20.46 -9.58
C GLN A 450 3.06 -20.21 -9.70
N PRO A 451 3.49 -19.02 -10.14
CA PRO A 451 4.90 -18.65 -10.22
C PRO A 451 5.45 -18.36 -8.82
N ILE A 452 6.37 -19.20 -8.34
CA ILE A 452 6.96 -19.05 -7.01
C ILE A 452 8.41 -18.60 -7.12
N PRO A 453 8.78 -17.41 -6.59
CA PRO A 453 10.14 -16.94 -6.66
C PRO A 453 11.09 -17.85 -5.88
N SER A 454 12.20 -18.27 -6.51
CA SER A 454 13.25 -19.01 -5.82
C SER A 454 14.06 -18.11 -4.88
N ARG A 455 14.13 -16.82 -5.17
CA ARG A 455 14.77 -15.76 -4.41
C ARG A 455 14.07 -14.42 -4.64
N PRO A 456 14.11 -13.49 -3.65
CA PRO A 456 14.47 -13.69 -2.24
C PRO A 456 13.52 -14.68 -1.54
N ALA A 457 13.99 -15.25 -0.40
CA ALA A 457 13.11 -16.06 0.45
C ALA A 457 11.93 -15.21 0.96
N PRO A 458 10.73 -15.80 1.19
CA PRO A 458 9.56 -15.04 1.61
C PRO A 458 9.80 -14.29 2.95
N TYR A 459 9.21 -13.10 3.08
CA TYR A 459 9.28 -12.31 4.32
C TYR A 459 8.13 -12.65 5.29
N SER A 460 7.24 -13.55 4.92
CA SER A 460 6.21 -14.11 5.78
C SER A 460 6.11 -15.60 5.60
N HIS A 461 5.69 -16.30 6.66
CA HIS A 461 5.48 -17.74 6.63
C HIS A 461 4.42 -18.13 5.61
N GLN A 462 4.69 -19.19 4.85
CA GLN A 462 3.84 -19.68 3.76
C GLN A 462 3.14 -20.97 4.15
N GLY A 463 1.84 -21.01 3.95
CA GLY A 463 1.03 -22.21 4.15
C GLY A 463 0.93 -22.71 5.61
N LEU A 464 0.38 -23.90 5.76
CA LEU A 464 0.37 -24.66 7.01
C LEU A 464 0.52 -26.16 6.71
N THR A 465 1.62 -26.74 7.16
CA THR A 465 1.90 -28.17 7.09
C THR A 465 2.08 -28.77 8.49
N GLU A 466 2.11 -30.10 8.60
CA GLU A 466 2.35 -30.75 9.90
C GLU A 466 3.70 -30.37 10.53
N ALA A 467 4.71 -30.10 9.70
CA ALA A 467 6.05 -29.69 10.15
C ALA A 467 6.06 -28.31 10.81
N ASP A 468 5.04 -27.50 10.57
CA ASP A 468 4.93 -26.15 11.10
C ASP A 468 4.31 -26.09 12.49
N LEU A 469 3.65 -27.17 12.90
CA LEU A 469 2.92 -27.26 14.17
C LEU A 469 3.85 -27.45 15.36
N ILE A 470 3.45 -26.89 16.52
CA ILE A 470 4.16 -27.13 17.77
C ILE A 470 4.14 -28.62 18.14
N ASP A 471 5.29 -29.11 18.58
CA ASP A 471 5.54 -30.53 18.88
C ASP A 471 6.40 -30.71 20.15
N TYR A 472 6.23 -29.82 21.14
CA TYR A 472 7.02 -29.81 22.37
C TYR A 472 6.88 -31.08 23.19
N THR A 473 5.71 -31.75 23.12
CA THR A 473 5.45 -33.10 23.62
C THR A 473 4.53 -33.86 22.66
N PRO A 474 4.45 -35.21 22.70
CA PRO A 474 3.50 -35.96 21.88
C PRO A 474 2.05 -35.48 22.03
N ALA A 475 1.61 -35.21 23.26
CA ALA A 475 0.24 -34.76 23.54
C ALA A 475 -0.05 -33.35 22.92
N ILE A 476 0.94 -32.43 22.95
CA ILE A 476 0.83 -31.12 22.32
C ILE A 476 0.76 -31.29 20.80
N LYS A 477 1.64 -32.12 20.23
CA LYS A 477 1.65 -32.40 18.78
C LYS A 477 0.32 -32.98 18.33
N ASP A 478 -0.23 -33.97 19.03
CA ASP A 478 -1.51 -34.56 18.68
C ASP A 478 -2.66 -33.57 18.77
N SER A 479 -2.67 -32.70 19.79
CA SER A 479 -3.67 -31.66 19.96
C SER A 479 -3.57 -30.61 18.84
N ALA A 480 -2.36 -30.17 18.48
CA ALA A 480 -2.12 -29.24 17.40
C ALA A 480 -2.53 -29.83 16.04
N LEU A 481 -2.18 -31.07 15.79
CA LEU A 481 -2.50 -31.80 14.58
C LEU A 481 -4.02 -32.02 14.42
N LYS A 482 -4.70 -32.41 15.49
CA LYS A 482 -6.16 -32.56 15.49
C LYS A 482 -6.86 -31.24 15.14
N LEU A 483 -6.39 -30.13 15.72
CA LEU A 483 -6.93 -28.82 15.44
C LEU A 483 -6.62 -28.37 13.97
N ALA A 484 -5.41 -28.59 13.53
CA ALA A 484 -4.99 -28.21 12.18
C ALA A 484 -5.75 -29.01 11.10
N LYS A 485 -5.97 -30.30 11.29
CA LYS A 485 -6.70 -31.18 10.34
C LYS A 485 -8.20 -30.91 10.27
N ALA A 486 -8.76 -30.09 11.15
CA ALA A 486 -10.14 -29.65 11.06
C ALA A 486 -10.39 -28.73 9.84
N CYS A 487 -9.34 -28.08 9.33
CA CYS A 487 -9.36 -27.27 8.13
C CYS A 487 -8.40 -27.83 7.06
N ARG A 488 -8.58 -27.41 5.81
CA ARG A 488 -7.68 -27.75 4.72
C ARG A 488 -6.29 -27.17 4.99
N MET A 489 -5.25 -28.00 4.86
CA MET A 489 -3.83 -27.63 5.01
C MET A 489 -3.12 -27.69 3.67
N GLY A 490 -1.99 -27.00 3.56
CA GLY A 490 -1.14 -27.02 2.37
C GLY A 490 0.07 -26.09 2.50
N PRO A 491 1.09 -26.24 1.65
CA PRO A 491 2.32 -25.45 1.74
C PRO A 491 2.15 -23.99 1.36
N TYR A 492 1.20 -23.68 0.48
CA TYR A 492 0.86 -22.31 0.00
C TYR A 492 -0.37 -22.38 -0.91
N PHE A 493 -0.98 -21.22 -1.20
CA PHE A 493 -2.15 -21.09 -2.08
C PHE A 493 -3.26 -22.08 -1.72
N ILE A 494 -3.65 -22.14 -0.44
CA ILE A 494 -4.68 -23.05 0.06
C ILE A 494 -6.05 -22.49 -0.34
N PRO A 495 -6.83 -23.14 -1.22
CA PRO A 495 -8.13 -22.63 -1.64
C PRO A 495 -9.17 -22.73 -0.52
N ALA A 496 -10.14 -21.81 -0.52
CA ALA A 496 -11.21 -21.78 0.46
C ALA A 496 -12.07 -23.07 0.42
N SER A 497 -12.70 -23.42 1.55
CA SER A 497 -13.67 -24.52 1.69
C SER A 497 -15.06 -23.97 1.94
N LEU A 498 -16.12 -24.79 1.72
CA LEU A 498 -17.49 -24.42 2.04
C LEU A 498 -17.79 -24.64 3.52
N ALA A 499 -18.34 -23.63 4.19
CA ALA A 499 -18.63 -23.66 5.62
C ALA A 499 -19.62 -24.75 6.03
N ASP A 500 -20.52 -25.17 5.12
CA ASP A 500 -21.49 -26.24 5.34
C ASP A 500 -20.91 -27.66 5.15
N GLY A 501 -19.65 -27.77 4.69
CA GLY A 501 -19.00 -29.03 4.39
C GLY A 501 -19.55 -29.75 3.17
N SER A 502 -20.32 -29.08 2.33
CA SER A 502 -20.91 -29.69 1.12
C SER A 502 -19.94 -29.86 -0.04
N ALA A 503 -18.70 -29.34 0.07
CA ALA A 503 -17.65 -29.64 -0.89
C ALA A 503 -17.16 -31.11 -0.77
N PRO A 504 -16.64 -31.72 -1.84
CA PRO A 504 -16.19 -33.11 -1.84
C PRO A 504 -15.25 -33.52 -0.72
N SER A 505 -14.38 -32.63 -0.25
CA SER A 505 -13.50 -32.90 0.88
C SER A 505 -14.21 -33.02 2.23
N GLY A 506 -15.44 -32.52 2.35
CA GLY A 506 -16.15 -32.43 3.62
C GLY A 506 -15.57 -31.41 4.62
N LEU A 507 -14.48 -30.76 4.29
CA LEU A 507 -13.82 -29.76 5.15
C LEU A 507 -14.64 -28.47 5.15
N LYS A 508 -14.78 -27.88 6.36
CA LYS A 508 -15.61 -26.68 6.58
C LYS A 508 -14.81 -25.39 6.61
N CYS A 509 -13.50 -25.46 6.54
CA CYS A 509 -12.59 -24.32 6.52
C CYS A 509 -11.29 -24.68 5.81
N SER A 510 -10.54 -23.66 5.44
CA SER A 510 -9.17 -23.77 4.94
C SER A 510 -8.27 -22.84 5.71
N TRP A 511 -7.03 -23.23 5.93
CA TRP A 511 -6.04 -22.34 6.53
C TRP A 511 -5.70 -21.21 5.54
N TYR A 512 -5.61 -20.02 6.06
CA TYR A 512 -5.20 -18.83 5.32
C TYR A 512 -3.82 -18.40 5.83
N ALA A 513 -2.79 -18.76 5.08
CA ALA A 513 -1.40 -18.53 5.45
C ALA A 513 -0.55 -18.19 4.18
N PRO A 514 0.09 -17.04 4.12
CA PRO A 514 0.04 -16.00 5.14
C PRO A 514 -1.34 -15.33 5.22
N GLY A 515 -1.85 -15.22 6.45
CA GLY A 515 -3.14 -14.63 6.72
C GLY A 515 -2.99 -13.36 7.54
N ALA A 516 -3.49 -12.26 7.02
CA ALA A 516 -3.71 -11.02 7.73
C ALA A 516 -4.88 -10.29 7.04
N SER A 517 -5.51 -9.35 7.71
CA SER A 517 -6.55 -8.55 7.07
C SER A 517 -5.96 -7.79 5.87
N GLY A 518 -6.34 -8.18 4.67
CA GLY A 518 -5.82 -7.61 3.43
C GLY A 518 -4.39 -8.05 3.06
N GLY A 519 -3.88 -9.19 3.60
CA GLY A 519 -2.54 -9.70 3.34
C GLY A 519 -1.48 -9.19 4.30
N VAL A 520 -0.23 -9.64 4.13
CA VAL A 520 0.86 -9.36 5.08
C VAL A 520 1.53 -8.00 4.85
N ASN A 521 1.34 -7.42 3.68
CA ASN A 521 1.83 -6.09 3.33
C ASN A 521 0.82 -5.41 2.40
N ILE A 522 0.26 -4.28 2.82
CA ILE A 522 -0.77 -3.56 2.05
C ILE A 522 -0.46 -2.08 1.87
N ASP A 523 0.06 -1.41 2.88
CA ASP A 523 0.40 0.02 2.84
C ASP A 523 1.89 0.27 3.06
N GLY A 524 2.56 -0.65 3.77
CA GLY A 524 3.95 -0.50 4.16
C GLY A 524 4.93 -0.62 3.01
N GLY A 525 4.71 -1.54 2.08
CA GLY A 525 5.64 -1.81 0.99
C GLY A 525 7.06 -2.08 1.49
N ALA A 526 8.04 -1.58 0.77
CA ALA A 526 9.45 -1.68 1.13
C ALA A 526 10.15 -0.32 0.97
N ALA A 527 11.33 -0.19 1.59
CA ALA A 527 12.29 0.87 1.32
C ALA A 527 13.55 0.26 0.71
N ALA A 528 14.05 0.86 -0.36
CA ALA A 528 15.22 0.40 -1.08
C ALA A 528 16.40 1.35 -0.85
N ASP A 529 17.59 0.82 -0.61
CA ASP A 529 18.79 1.61 -0.46
C ASP A 529 19.61 1.59 -1.76
N PRO A 530 19.62 2.67 -2.53
CA PRO A 530 20.32 2.72 -3.80
C PRO A 530 21.86 2.77 -3.66
N GLU A 531 22.38 3.00 -2.46
CA GLU A 531 23.83 3.01 -2.22
C GLU A 531 24.38 1.62 -1.91
N THR A 532 23.59 0.78 -1.24
CA THR A 532 24.05 -0.55 -0.80
C THR A 532 23.35 -1.70 -1.54
N GLY A 533 22.28 -1.44 -2.28
CA GLY A 533 21.47 -2.48 -2.91
C GLY A 533 20.59 -3.27 -1.93
N MET A 534 20.40 -2.77 -0.70
CA MET A 534 19.53 -3.39 0.29
C MET A 534 18.04 -3.04 0.06
N LEU A 535 17.17 -3.98 0.39
CA LEU A 535 15.72 -3.79 0.41
C LEU A 535 15.17 -4.15 1.80
N PHE A 536 14.44 -3.23 2.41
CA PHE A 536 13.86 -3.39 3.75
C PHE A 536 12.34 -3.53 3.65
N VAL A 537 11.84 -4.73 3.95
CA VAL A 537 10.41 -5.05 3.78
C VAL A 537 9.74 -5.17 5.13
N GLY A 538 8.79 -4.28 5.39
CA GLY A 538 7.90 -4.37 6.54
C GLY A 538 6.72 -5.28 6.24
N GLY A 539 6.41 -6.21 7.13
CA GLY A 539 5.28 -7.12 7.00
C GLY A 539 4.56 -7.38 8.31
N GLN A 540 3.28 -7.66 8.24
CA GLN A 540 2.53 -8.27 9.33
C GLN A 540 2.22 -9.71 8.95
N SER A 541 1.97 -10.57 9.91
CA SER A 541 1.57 -11.94 9.62
C SER A 541 0.55 -12.45 10.62
N GLY A 542 -0.23 -13.39 10.16
CA GLY A 542 -1.12 -14.17 10.97
C GLY A 542 -1.36 -15.52 10.33
N LEU A 543 -1.91 -16.43 11.09
CA LEU A 543 -2.49 -17.66 10.60
C LEU A 543 -3.99 -17.56 10.86
N GLY A 544 -4.77 -17.54 9.80
CA GLY A 544 -6.22 -17.47 9.87
C GLY A 544 -6.89 -18.60 9.14
N THR A 545 -8.20 -18.54 9.05
CA THR A 545 -9.02 -19.44 8.23
C THR A 545 -9.81 -18.64 7.21
N ILE A 546 -10.10 -19.27 6.08
CA ILE A 546 -10.95 -18.75 5.02
C ILE A 546 -12.05 -19.75 4.72
N VAL A 547 -13.28 -19.25 4.56
CA VAL A 547 -14.46 -20.04 4.24
C VAL A 547 -15.35 -19.32 3.25
N LEU A 548 -16.10 -20.08 2.47
CA LEU A 548 -17.14 -19.62 1.58
C LEU A 548 -18.51 -20.13 2.03
N GLN A 549 -19.54 -19.38 1.71
CA GLN A 549 -20.95 -19.79 1.93
C GLN A 549 -21.76 -19.53 0.67
N LYS A 550 -22.83 -20.32 0.49
CA LYS A 550 -23.87 -19.98 -0.48
C LYS A 550 -24.50 -18.66 -0.09
N ASP A 551 -24.59 -17.75 -1.05
CA ASP A 551 -25.21 -16.44 -0.87
C ASP A 551 -26.38 -16.29 -1.86
N PRO A 552 -27.62 -16.48 -1.39
CA PRO A 552 -28.79 -16.47 -2.28
C PRO A 552 -29.14 -15.09 -2.81
N CYS A 553 -28.58 -14.03 -2.21
CA CYS A 553 -28.86 -12.65 -2.59
C CYS A 553 -27.68 -12.00 -3.35
N SER A 554 -26.70 -12.78 -3.75
CA SER A 554 -25.58 -12.38 -4.61
C SER A 554 -25.66 -13.07 -5.97
N GLU A 555 -25.24 -12.40 -7.02
CA GLU A 555 -25.04 -13.02 -8.34
C GLU A 555 -23.91 -14.06 -8.33
N PHE A 556 -23.03 -14.01 -7.31
CA PHE A 556 -22.02 -15.03 -7.10
C PHE A 556 -22.59 -16.21 -6.35
N ARG A 557 -22.32 -17.40 -6.84
CA ARG A 557 -22.81 -18.63 -6.23
C ARG A 557 -22.36 -18.82 -4.78
N TYR A 558 -21.15 -18.35 -4.49
CA TYR A 558 -20.53 -18.40 -3.17
C TYR A 558 -19.84 -17.08 -2.86
N SER A 559 -19.87 -16.70 -1.61
CA SER A 559 -19.16 -15.53 -1.10
C SER A 559 -18.49 -15.82 0.24
N SER A 560 -17.57 -14.96 0.66
CA SER A 560 -17.17 -14.91 2.08
C SER A 560 -18.42 -14.77 2.94
N PRO A 561 -18.40 -15.23 4.22
CA PRO A 561 -19.56 -15.18 5.07
C PRO A 561 -20.03 -13.76 5.33
N ARG A 562 -20.75 -13.23 4.38
CA ARG A 562 -21.59 -12.04 4.53
C ARG A 562 -22.97 -12.41 4.08
N ASP A 563 -23.93 -11.91 4.80
CA ASP A 563 -25.31 -11.98 4.38
C ASP A 563 -25.55 -10.82 3.42
N SER A 564 -25.61 -11.09 2.13
CA SER A 564 -25.90 -10.07 1.12
C SER A 564 -27.37 -9.68 1.10
N CYS A 565 -28.25 -10.49 1.70
CA CYS A 565 -29.69 -10.20 1.72
C CYS A 565 -29.98 -8.92 2.49
N GLY A 566 -30.69 -8.01 1.86
CA GLY A 566 -30.99 -6.69 2.40
C GLY A 566 -29.88 -5.64 2.21
N LEU A 567 -28.76 -5.99 1.56
CA LEU A 567 -27.77 -5.01 1.12
C LEU A 567 -28.24 -4.29 -0.14
N ILE A 568 -27.74 -3.06 -0.32
CA ILE A 568 -28.01 -2.28 -1.52
C ILE A 568 -27.53 -3.05 -2.76
N GLY A 569 -28.44 -3.32 -3.69
CA GLY A 569 -28.16 -4.03 -4.93
C GLY A 569 -28.17 -5.55 -4.83
N ALA A 570 -28.54 -6.12 -3.68
CA ALA A 570 -28.71 -7.55 -3.54
C ALA A 570 -29.92 -8.08 -4.33
N LEU A 571 -29.86 -9.36 -4.71
CA LEU A 571 -31.02 -10.08 -5.21
C LEU A 571 -32.08 -10.17 -4.10
N PRO A 572 -33.38 -10.28 -4.46
CA PRO A 572 -34.45 -10.49 -3.47
C PRO A 572 -34.16 -11.72 -2.62
N ALA A 573 -34.36 -11.58 -1.32
CA ALA A 573 -34.23 -12.73 -0.41
C ALA A 573 -35.26 -13.81 -0.80
N PRO A 574 -34.88 -15.11 -0.84
CA PRO A 574 -35.83 -16.20 -1.10
C PRO A 574 -36.92 -16.22 -0.05
N PRO A 575 -38.13 -16.73 -0.41
CA PRO A 575 -39.20 -16.92 0.56
C PRO A 575 -38.74 -17.73 1.76
N GLY A 576 -39.03 -17.24 2.97
CA GLY A 576 -38.65 -17.89 4.22
C GLY A 576 -37.16 -17.71 4.61
N TYR A 577 -36.44 -16.87 3.92
CA TYR A 577 -35.02 -16.60 4.30
C TYR A 577 -34.94 -15.95 5.68
N VAL A 578 -34.15 -16.59 6.54
CA VAL A 578 -33.81 -16.04 7.86
C VAL A 578 -32.41 -15.46 7.77
N LYS A 579 -32.26 -14.21 8.16
CA LYS A 579 -30.96 -13.54 8.16
C LYS A 579 -29.95 -14.34 8.99
N ARG A 580 -28.82 -14.69 8.39
CA ARG A 580 -27.79 -15.49 9.04
C ARG A 580 -26.95 -14.64 9.96
N GLU A 581 -26.60 -15.16 11.13
CA GLU A 581 -25.46 -14.64 11.87
C GLU A 581 -24.18 -14.99 11.11
N VAL A 582 -23.54 -13.96 10.59
CA VAL A 582 -22.39 -14.13 9.72
C VAL A 582 -21.14 -13.87 10.51
N GLY A 583 -20.36 -14.92 10.79
CA GLY A 583 -18.99 -14.78 11.23
C GLY A 583 -18.13 -14.07 10.16
N SER A 584 -16.96 -13.57 10.50
CA SER A 584 -16.01 -13.07 9.50
C SER A 584 -15.57 -14.23 8.60
N GLY A 585 -15.68 -14.10 7.28
CA GLY A 585 -15.25 -15.12 6.31
C GLY A 585 -13.75 -15.42 6.38
N ARG A 586 -13.01 -14.49 6.94
CA ARG A 586 -11.61 -14.64 7.27
C ARG A 586 -11.43 -14.43 8.76
N SER A 587 -10.87 -15.42 9.44
CA SER A 587 -10.26 -15.24 10.74
C SER A 587 -8.81 -14.81 10.53
N VAL A 588 -8.39 -13.78 11.23
CA VAL A 588 -6.99 -13.27 11.19
C VAL A 588 -6.29 -13.45 12.54
N ALA A 589 -6.94 -14.12 13.50
CA ALA A 589 -6.32 -14.44 14.77
C ALA A 589 -5.39 -15.65 14.61
N VAL A 590 -4.25 -15.62 15.26
CA VAL A 590 -3.38 -16.80 15.36
C VAL A 590 -4.12 -17.86 16.17
N THR A 591 -4.41 -19.00 15.55
CA THR A 591 -5.06 -20.11 16.23
C THR A 591 -4.18 -20.64 17.36
N GLN A 592 -4.78 -20.87 18.53
CA GLN A 592 -4.07 -21.19 19.76
C GLN A 592 -4.67 -22.43 20.42
N ILE A 593 -3.85 -23.13 21.17
CA ILE A 593 -4.24 -24.16 22.13
C ILE A 593 -3.82 -23.68 23.50
N GLY A 594 -4.77 -23.53 24.45
CA GLY A 594 -4.45 -23.05 25.78
C GLY A 594 -3.70 -21.72 25.83
N GLY A 595 -3.95 -20.82 24.87
CA GLY A 595 -3.25 -19.53 24.76
C GLY A 595 -1.91 -19.59 24.03
N VAL A 596 -1.43 -20.78 23.62
CA VAL A 596 -0.18 -20.96 22.89
C VAL A 596 -0.47 -21.08 21.38
N PRO A 597 0.19 -20.28 20.50
CA PRO A 597 0.05 -20.42 19.05
C PRO A 597 0.36 -21.85 18.58
N ILE A 598 -0.44 -22.40 17.68
CA ILE A 598 -0.21 -23.75 17.14
C ILE A 598 0.99 -23.83 16.19
N LEU A 599 1.46 -22.71 15.68
CA LEU A 599 2.68 -22.64 14.88
C LEU A 599 3.91 -22.60 15.77
N LYS A 600 4.94 -23.35 15.39
CA LYS A 600 6.30 -23.16 15.93
C LYS A 600 6.70 -21.69 15.80
N PRO A 601 7.44 -21.12 16.77
CA PRO A 601 7.96 -19.77 16.64
C PRO A 601 8.79 -19.64 15.38
N LYS A 602 8.27 -18.88 14.45
CA LYS A 602 8.90 -18.56 13.16
C LYS A 602 8.91 -17.06 12.97
N GLN A 603 9.65 -16.60 11.99
CA GLN A 603 9.65 -15.22 11.58
C GLN A 603 8.28 -14.88 10.97
N MET A 604 7.39 -14.37 11.80
CA MET A 604 6.04 -13.96 11.44
C MET A 604 5.89 -12.47 11.67
N GLY A 605 5.75 -11.71 10.57
CA GLY A 605 5.72 -10.25 10.62
C GLY A 605 7.11 -9.65 10.93
N GLY A 606 7.17 -8.34 11.14
CA GLY A 606 8.41 -7.64 11.39
C GLY A 606 9.03 -7.05 10.13
N ILE A 607 10.32 -6.84 10.16
CA ILE A 607 11.07 -6.23 9.07
C ILE A 607 12.17 -7.17 8.60
N THR A 608 12.25 -7.38 7.30
CA THR A 608 13.28 -8.21 6.67
C THR A 608 14.21 -7.33 5.84
N GLY A 609 15.51 -7.45 6.03
CA GLY A 609 16.54 -6.85 5.18
C GLY A 609 17.08 -7.87 4.18
N TYR A 610 16.97 -7.54 2.88
CA TYR A 610 17.49 -8.34 1.77
C TYR A 610 18.64 -7.62 1.09
N ASP A 611 19.64 -8.39 0.68
CA ASP A 611 20.69 -7.96 -0.24
C ASP A 611 20.21 -8.28 -1.68
N MET A 612 19.86 -7.26 -2.44
CA MET A 612 19.34 -7.44 -3.79
C MET A 612 20.43 -7.72 -4.84
N THR A 613 21.69 -7.75 -4.44
CA THR A 613 22.78 -8.21 -5.31
C THR A 613 22.88 -9.74 -5.36
N THR A 614 22.41 -10.41 -4.31
CA THR A 614 22.42 -11.88 -4.19
C THR A 614 21.02 -12.49 -4.04
N GLY A 615 20.04 -11.71 -3.61
CA GLY A 615 18.71 -12.17 -3.23
C GLY A 615 18.66 -12.82 -1.85
N ASP A 616 19.70 -12.65 -1.03
CA ASP A 616 19.80 -13.27 0.28
C ASP A 616 19.12 -12.43 1.35
N LYS A 617 18.45 -13.11 2.29
CA LYS A 617 17.97 -12.52 3.51
C LYS A 617 19.15 -12.32 4.47
N LYS A 618 19.49 -11.06 4.75
CA LYS A 618 20.62 -10.72 5.63
C LYS A 618 20.24 -10.77 7.10
N TRP A 619 19.05 -10.24 7.42
CA TRP A 619 18.57 -10.15 8.78
C TRP A 619 17.03 -10.05 8.84
N TRP A 620 16.51 -10.28 10.01
CA TRP A 620 15.10 -10.06 10.34
C TRP A 620 14.99 -9.53 11.78
N LEU A 621 14.05 -8.63 12.02
CA LEU A 621 13.72 -8.17 13.35
C LEU A 621 12.19 -8.15 13.56
N PRO A 622 11.71 -8.46 14.78
CA PRO A 622 10.29 -8.38 15.08
C PRO A 622 9.81 -6.92 15.06
N ASN A 623 8.54 -6.69 14.75
CA ASN A 623 7.97 -5.35 14.81
C ASN A 623 8.02 -4.81 16.26
N GLY A 624 8.60 -3.62 16.45
CA GLY A 624 8.86 -3.04 17.77
C GLY A 624 10.06 -3.64 18.50
N GLY A 625 10.88 -4.46 17.82
CA GLY A 625 12.11 -5.01 18.38
C GLY A 625 11.91 -6.04 19.50
N VAL A 626 10.69 -6.49 19.80
CA VAL A 626 10.37 -7.26 21.01
C VAL A 626 9.89 -8.65 20.67
N MET A 627 10.50 -9.65 21.35
CA MET A 627 9.97 -11.01 21.46
C MET A 627 9.15 -11.10 22.76
N ARG A 628 7.95 -11.64 22.67
CA ARG A 628 7.04 -11.81 23.80
C ARG A 628 7.16 -13.20 24.38
N GLN A 629 7.37 -13.33 25.70
CA GLN A 629 7.27 -14.61 26.38
C GLN A 629 5.80 -15.07 26.39
N VAL A 630 5.57 -16.31 25.98
CA VAL A 630 4.26 -16.96 26.07
C VAL A 630 4.10 -17.58 27.45
N THR A 631 2.98 -17.30 28.10
CA THR A 631 2.59 -17.96 29.36
C THR A 631 1.23 -18.61 29.17
N THR A 632 1.00 -19.73 29.83
CA THR A 632 -0.27 -20.46 29.79
C THR A 632 -0.50 -21.20 31.10
N GLU A 633 -1.75 -21.26 31.53
CA GLU A 633 -2.21 -22.05 32.65
C GLU A 633 -2.76 -23.43 32.22
N SER A 634 -2.74 -23.70 30.92
CA SER A 634 -3.26 -24.97 30.39
C SER A 634 -2.43 -26.17 30.88
N PRO A 635 -3.06 -27.18 31.48
CA PRO A 635 -2.37 -28.39 31.95
C PRO A 635 -1.60 -29.12 30.83
N LEU A 636 -2.00 -28.95 29.58
CA LEU A 636 -1.33 -29.53 28.41
C LEU A 636 0.14 -29.06 28.28
N PHE A 637 0.47 -27.91 28.82
CA PHE A 637 1.81 -27.31 28.76
C PHE A 637 2.54 -27.33 30.11
N ALA A 638 2.02 -28.08 31.10
CA ALA A 638 2.68 -28.22 32.38
C ALA A 638 4.10 -28.77 32.23
N GLY A 639 5.08 -28.10 32.82
CA GLY A 639 6.49 -28.46 32.73
C GLY A 639 7.19 -28.17 31.39
N VAL A 640 6.51 -27.55 30.44
CA VAL A 640 7.09 -27.18 29.13
C VAL A 640 7.63 -25.75 29.16
N THR A 641 8.91 -25.58 28.82
CA THR A 641 9.49 -24.28 28.59
C THR A 641 9.10 -23.78 27.18
N LEU A 642 8.24 -22.77 27.13
CA LEU A 642 7.78 -22.18 25.86
C LEU A 642 8.81 -21.16 25.34
N PRO A 643 9.19 -21.24 24.05
CA PRO A 643 10.03 -20.23 23.45
C PRO A 643 9.26 -18.90 23.29
N PRO A 644 9.96 -17.76 23.30
CA PRO A 644 9.34 -16.49 23.01
C PRO A 644 8.86 -16.43 21.56
N VAL A 645 7.77 -15.70 21.33
CA VAL A 645 7.20 -15.44 20.00
C VAL A 645 7.33 -13.98 19.63
N PRO A 646 7.37 -13.62 18.33
CA PRO A 646 7.33 -12.23 17.93
C PRO A 646 6.08 -11.55 18.48
N ALA A 647 6.24 -10.34 19.02
CA ALA A 647 5.09 -9.50 19.31
C ALA A 647 4.35 -9.22 18.01
N ILE A 648 3.03 -9.48 17.98
CA ILE A 648 2.20 -9.17 16.83
C ILE A 648 1.92 -7.66 16.88
N GLY A 649 2.70 -6.90 16.12
CA GLY A 649 2.49 -5.47 15.92
C GLY A 649 1.60 -5.18 14.72
N GLY A 650 1.36 -3.89 14.44
CA GLY A 650 0.82 -3.43 13.17
C GLY A 650 1.80 -3.67 12.02
N GLN A 651 1.47 -3.16 10.86
CA GLN A 651 2.36 -3.21 9.71
C GLN A 651 3.47 -2.15 9.86
N PRO A 652 4.75 -2.53 9.94
CA PRO A 652 5.85 -1.59 10.04
C PRO A 652 5.90 -0.67 8.81
N GLN A 653 6.09 0.63 9.07
CA GLN A 653 6.19 1.65 8.02
C GLN A 653 7.64 2.14 7.93
N VAL A 654 8.34 1.76 6.86
CA VAL A 654 9.79 1.92 6.74
C VAL A 654 10.21 3.00 5.77
N ILE A 655 11.23 3.77 6.15
CA ILE A 655 12.04 4.64 5.28
C ILE A 655 13.51 4.37 5.56
N ASN A 656 14.40 4.87 4.70
CA ASN A 656 15.82 4.82 4.99
C ASN A 656 16.53 6.14 4.65
N THR A 657 17.56 6.43 5.44
CA THR A 657 18.49 7.54 5.22
C THR A 657 19.86 7.00 4.83
N LYS A 658 20.85 7.88 4.72
CA LYS A 658 22.20 7.46 4.38
C LYS A 658 22.72 6.37 5.32
N THR A 659 22.48 6.48 6.63
CA THR A 659 23.03 5.57 7.65
C THR A 659 21.98 4.72 8.36
N LEU A 660 20.74 5.13 8.40
CA LEU A 660 19.69 4.48 9.19
C LEU A 660 18.55 3.92 8.32
N MET A 661 18.02 2.78 8.73
CA MET A 661 16.63 2.42 8.44
C MET A 661 15.78 2.87 9.62
N ILE A 662 14.70 3.62 9.34
CA ILE A 662 13.81 4.19 10.36
C ILE A 662 12.40 3.61 10.15
N TYR A 663 11.77 3.19 11.24
CA TYR A 663 10.39 2.73 11.15
C TYR A 663 9.57 3.09 12.39
N GLY A 664 8.25 3.18 12.18
CA GLY A 664 7.27 3.11 13.24
C GLY A 664 6.53 1.79 13.19
N THR A 665 6.04 1.33 14.33
CA THR A 665 5.37 0.02 14.45
C THR A 665 4.10 -0.10 13.62
N GLY A 666 3.60 1.02 13.11
CA GLY A 666 2.31 1.07 12.46
C GLY A 666 1.16 0.81 13.43
N ARG A 667 -0.05 0.96 12.95
CA ARG A 667 -1.24 0.67 13.73
C ARG A 667 -1.40 -0.85 13.83
N SER A 668 -1.55 -1.37 15.04
CA SER A 668 -1.94 -2.76 15.23
C SER A 668 -3.30 -2.98 14.55
N GLY A 669 -3.36 -3.96 13.66
CA GLY A 669 -4.55 -4.27 12.89
C GLY A 669 -5.67 -4.81 13.79
N GLY A 670 -6.37 -3.91 14.45
CA GLY A 670 -7.77 -4.13 14.74
C GLY A 670 -8.48 -4.09 13.38
N ALA A 671 -9.29 -5.09 13.12
CA ALA A 671 -10.04 -5.33 11.89
C ALA A 671 -10.33 -4.04 11.13
N GLY A 672 -9.98 -4.02 9.84
CA GLY A 672 -10.23 -2.88 8.97
C GLY A 672 -11.59 -2.29 9.24
N GLY A 673 -11.63 -0.98 9.47
CA GLY A 673 -12.83 -0.25 9.83
C GLY A 673 -13.98 -0.62 8.90
N ARG A 674 -14.94 -1.37 9.42
CA ARG A 674 -16.16 -1.71 8.72
C ARG A 674 -17.02 -0.46 8.64
N ARG A 675 -17.11 0.14 7.47
CA ARG A 675 -18.33 0.86 7.12
C ARG A 675 -19.38 -0.16 6.69
N GLY A 676 -20.41 -0.32 7.50
CA GLY A 676 -21.56 -1.16 7.24
C GLY A 676 -22.20 -1.52 8.57
N GLY A 677 -23.25 -0.79 8.96
CA GLY A 677 -23.93 -0.93 10.23
C GLY A 677 -24.30 -2.38 10.55
N GLY A 678 -24.06 -2.78 11.76
CA GLY A 678 -24.43 -4.07 12.31
C GLY A 678 -23.49 -4.41 13.45
N GLY A 679 -23.85 -4.05 14.67
CA GLY A 679 -23.15 -4.48 15.87
C GLY A 679 -23.11 -6.00 15.94
N GLY A 680 -21.92 -6.56 16.08
CA GLY A 680 -21.64 -7.94 16.42
C GLY A 680 -20.48 -7.92 17.39
N ALA A 681 -20.77 -7.91 18.67
CA ALA A 681 -19.82 -8.24 19.73
C ALA A 681 -19.36 -9.68 19.48
N GLY A 682 -18.04 -9.91 19.47
CA GLY A 682 -17.54 -11.28 19.42
C GLY A 682 -16.14 -11.41 18.87
N ALA A 683 -15.18 -10.64 19.34
CA ALA A 683 -13.78 -11.01 19.26
C ALA A 683 -13.31 -11.43 20.65
N ALA A 684 -13.80 -12.56 21.12
CA ALA A 684 -13.16 -13.26 22.23
C ALA A 684 -11.82 -13.79 21.73
N GLY A 685 -10.73 -13.23 22.22
CA GLY A 685 -9.36 -13.64 21.86
C GLY A 685 -8.40 -12.52 21.54
N ALA A 686 -8.74 -11.27 21.83
CA ALA A 686 -7.74 -10.22 21.88
C ALA A 686 -6.76 -10.59 22.99
N ALA A 687 -5.50 -10.87 22.62
CA ALA A 687 -4.43 -10.95 23.60
C ALA A 687 -4.50 -9.74 24.50
N PRO A 688 -4.26 -9.89 25.83
CA PRO A 688 -4.30 -8.79 26.75
C PRO A 688 -3.45 -7.66 26.20
N ALA A 689 -4.02 -6.47 26.17
CA ALA A 689 -3.32 -5.27 25.77
C ALA A 689 -2.01 -5.20 26.55
N GLN A 690 -0.88 -5.18 25.82
CA GLN A 690 0.39 -4.92 26.47
C GLN A 690 0.25 -3.61 27.27
N PRO A 691 0.97 -3.50 28.43
CA PRO A 691 1.06 -2.22 29.11
C PRO A 691 1.47 -1.18 28.05
N ALA A 692 0.75 -0.09 28.00
CA ALA A 692 0.84 0.93 26.97
C ALA A 692 2.28 1.48 26.90
N ASN A 693 3.16 0.79 26.20
CA ASN A 693 4.43 1.37 25.78
C ASN A 693 4.07 2.56 24.92
N GLN A 694 4.55 3.73 25.30
CA GLN A 694 4.36 4.93 24.51
C GLN A 694 4.84 4.65 23.08
N PRO A 695 4.11 5.13 22.06
CA PRO A 695 4.53 4.97 20.68
C PRO A 695 5.97 5.43 20.46
N GLN A 696 6.69 4.73 19.60
CA GLN A 696 8.11 5.02 19.31
C GLN A 696 8.40 4.94 17.82
N LEU A 697 9.39 5.70 17.37
CA LEU A 697 10.14 5.42 16.16
C LEU A 697 11.46 4.73 16.54
N TYR A 698 11.89 3.86 15.66
CA TYR A 698 13.08 3.03 15.83
C TYR A 698 14.09 3.34 14.75
N ALA A 699 15.34 3.48 15.12
CA ALA A 699 16.47 3.59 14.22
C ALA A 699 17.27 2.29 14.24
N ILE A 700 17.52 1.75 13.06
CA ILE A 700 18.16 0.46 12.83
C ILE A 700 19.41 0.67 11.98
N ASP A 701 20.48 0.01 12.34
CA ASP A 701 21.64 -0.12 11.47
C ASP A 701 21.26 -0.96 10.24
N LYS A 702 21.42 -0.41 9.06
CA LYS A 702 20.95 -1.01 7.80
C LYS A 702 21.65 -2.33 7.47
N ALA A 703 22.92 -2.45 7.82
CA ALA A 703 23.72 -3.62 7.47
C ALA A 703 23.44 -4.82 8.38
N THR A 704 23.23 -4.56 9.68
CA THR A 704 23.13 -5.62 10.71
C THR A 704 21.69 -5.90 11.15
N GLY A 705 20.76 -4.98 10.93
CA GLY A 705 19.41 -5.05 11.48
C GLY A 705 19.33 -4.77 12.98
N GLN A 706 20.43 -4.30 13.59
CA GLN A 706 20.45 -3.98 15.02
C GLN A 706 19.76 -2.64 15.29
N GLN A 707 18.93 -2.60 16.31
CA GLN A 707 18.35 -1.37 16.81
C GLN A 707 19.45 -0.55 17.50
N VAL A 708 19.71 0.66 16.98
CA VAL A 708 20.74 1.57 17.50
C VAL A 708 20.16 2.67 18.36
N ALA A 709 18.91 3.09 18.12
CA ALA A 709 18.25 4.11 18.94
C ALA A 709 16.72 4.02 18.83
N THR A 710 16.04 4.67 19.76
CA THR A 710 14.59 4.89 19.72
C THR A 710 14.25 6.30 20.17
N VAL A 711 13.13 6.81 19.69
CA VAL A 711 12.56 8.08 20.19
C VAL A 711 11.08 7.90 20.46
N ARG A 712 10.61 8.44 21.59
CA ARG A 712 9.17 8.47 21.91
C ARG A 712 8.46 9.46 21.00
N ILE A 713 7.27 9.08 20.55
CA ILE A 713 6.41 9.93 19.72
C ILE A 713 5.05 10.08 20.41
N PRO A 714 4.36 11.21 20.22
CA PRO A 714 3.09 11.45 20.92
C PRO A 714 1.97 10.50 20.50
N GLN A 715 2.02 9.98 19.27
CA GLN A 715 0.99 9.10 18.72
C GLN A 715 1.59 8.11 17.72
N VAL A 716 0.93 6.95 17.56
CA VAL A 716 1.35 5.91 16.59
C VAL A 716 1.27 6.46 15.17
N ASN A 717 2.34 6.26 14.41
CA ASN A 717 2.32 6.57 12.98
C ASN A 717 1.33 5.67 12.23
N THR A 718 0.57 6.26 11.32
CA THR A 718 -0.46 5.55 10.54
C THR A 718 -0.09 5.40 9.07
N ALA A 719 0.97 6.05 8.62
CA ALA A 719 1.48 6.03 7.26
C ALA A 719 3.01 5.94 7.24
N VAL A 720 3.56 5.78 6.03
CA VAL A 720 5.00 5.83 5.80
C VAL A 720 5.52 7.19 6.23
N PRO A 721 6.53 7.27 7.12
CA PRO A 721 7.20 8.52 7.44
C PRO A 721 7.89 9.11 6.21
N MET A 722 8.29 10.37 6.29
CA MET A 722 9.16 11.00 5.30
C MET A 722 10.21 11.87 6.00
N THR A 723 11.27 12.22 5.30
CA THR A 723 12.31 13.11 5.84
C THR A 723 12.76 14.12 4.80
N PHE A 724 13.05 15.33 5.24
CA PHE A 724 13.50 16.41 4.38
C PHE A 724 14.44 17.36 5.11
N MET A 725 15.14 18.21 4.34
CA MET A 725 15.99 19.28 4.84
C MET A 725 15.33 20.63 4.57
N HIS A 726 15.12 21.45 5.60
CA HIS A 726 14.64 22.82 5.46
C HIS A 726 15.51 23.78 6.25
N LYS A 727 16.07 24.81 5.58
CA LYS A 727 16.96 25.82 6.19
C LYS A 727 18.06 25.23 7.08
N GLY A 728 18.68 24.12 6.62
CA GLY A 728 19.77 23.46 7.33
C GLY A 728 19.36 22.56 8.49
N LYS A 729 18.06 22.35 8.72
CA LYS A 729 17.53 21.41 9.71
C LYS A 729 16.87 20.22 9.02
N GLN A 730 17.20 19.01 9.46
CA GLN A 730 16.52 17.79 9.03
C GLN A 730 15.28 17.54 9.88
N TYR A 731 14.19 17.18 9.22
CA TYR A 731 12.92 16.81 9.83
C TYR A 731 12.54 15.38 9.46
N ILE A 732 11.86 14.69 10.38
CA ILE A 732 11.13 13.45 10.12
C ILE A 732 9.66 13.75 10.38
N VAL A 733 8.80 13.51 9.37
CA VAL A 733 7.35 13.78 9.48
C VAL A 733 6.57 12.50 9.26
N PHE A 734 5.53 12.30 10.06
CA PHE A 734 4.62 11.16 9.93
C PHE A 734 3.18 11.55 10.22
N ALA A 735 2.26 10.85 9.58
CA ALA A 735 0.83 10.97 9.85
C ALA A 735 0.42 10.14 11.07
N TYR A 736 -0.60 10.61 11.78
CA TYR A 736 -1.17 9.91 12.93
C TYR A 736 -2.71 9.96 12.94
N GLY A 737 -3.31 9.02 13.64
CA GLY A 737 -4.67 9.09 14.13
C GLY A 737 -5.75 8.54 13.21
N GLN A 738 -6.98 8.66 13.73
CA GLN A 738 -8.23 8.27 13.08
C GLN A 738 -9.41 9.06 13.68
N GLY A 739 -10.54 9.08 12.99
CA GLY A 739 -11.72 9.81 13.41
C GLY A 739 -11.46 11.30 13.43
N SER A 740 -11.75 11.95 14.54
CA SER A 740 -11.53 13.38 14.77
C SER A 740 -10.17 13.71 15.39
N ASN A 741 -9.26 12.76 15.50
CA ASN A 741 -7.91 12.98 16.03
C ASN A 741 -6.87 12.56 15.01
N THR A 742 -6.70 13.36 13.96
CA THR A 742 -5.80 13.09 12.85
C THR A 742 -4.90 14.27 12.55
N GLY A 743 -3.69 14.01 12.06
CA GLY A 743 -2.75 15.06 11.72
C GLY A 743 -1.35 14.58 11.36
N LEU A 744 -0.41 15.50 11.38
CA LEU A 744 1.00 15.27 11.14
C LEU A 744 1.82 15.65 12.38
N THR A 745 2.86 14.90 12.67
CA THR A 745 3.89 15.23 13.66
C THR A 745 5.23 15.37 12.97
N ALA A 746 5.94 16.45 13.22
CA ALA A 746 7.31 16.66 12.78
C ALA A 746 8.28 16.54 13.96
N LEU A 747 9.36 15.81 13.77
CA LEU A 747 10.48 15.69 14.68
C LEU A 747 11.71 16.34 14.09
N THR A 748 12.54 16.96 14.95
CA THR A 748 13.86 17.50 14.58
C THR A 748 14.82 17.39 15.75
N LEU A 749 16.09 17.65 15.52
CA LEU A 749 17.06 17.76 16.60
C LEU A 749 16.83 19.06 17.40
N PRO A 750 17.04 19.05 18.72
CA PRO A 750 16.96 20.25 19.53
C PRO A 750 17.91 21.33 19.01
N ALA A 751 17.56 22.60 19.23
CA ALA A 751 18.48 23.70 18.94
C ALA A 751 19.78 23.51 19.73
N ALA A 752 20.92 23.70 19.05
CA ALA A 752 22.18 23.71 19.79
C ALA A 752 22.10 24.73 20.93
N PRO A 753 22.54 24.40 22.16
CA PRO A 753 22.56 25.35 23.25
C PRO A 753 23.34 26.60 22.78
N ALA A 754 22.70 27.77 22.96
CA ALA A 754 23.37 29.05 22.61
C ALA A 754 24.71 29.07 23.32
N GLY A 755 25.81 28.96 22.54
CA GLY A 755 27.14 28.91 23.08
C GLY A 755 27.32 30.06 24.05
N SER A 756 27.79 29.79 25.27
CA SER A 756 28.20 30.80 26.23
C SER A 756 29.23 31.68 25.51
N ARG A 757 28.84 32.91 25.18
CA ARG A 757 29.79 33.93 24.81
C ARG A 757 30.73 34.06 25.99
N ASN A 758 31.90 33.43 25.91
CA ASN A 758 32.99 33.75 26.82
C ASN A 758 33.19 35.26 26.76
N GLY A 759 32.77 35.92 27.82
CA GLY A 759 33.07 37.31 28.06
C GLY A 759 34.56 37.45 28.20
N GLY A 760 35.23 37.84 27.13
CA GLY A 760 36.61 38.32 27.21
C GLY A 760 36.60 39.58 28.08
N SER A 761 37.04 39.45 29.30
CA SER A 761 37.39 40.58 30.17
C SER A 761 38.57 41.27 29.48
N GLY A 762 38.30 42.41 28.86
CA GLY A 762 39.37 43.32 28.43
C GLY A 762 39.95 44.00 29.65
N ASP A 763 41.13 43.56 30.05
CA ASP A 763 41.98 44.36 30.92
C ASP A 763 42.50 45.54 30.14
N ARG A 764 42.12 46.72 30.58
CA ARG A 764 42.81 47.98 30.28
C ARG A 764 43.99 48.13 31.20
N GLN A 765 45.15 48.19 30.64
CA GLN A 765 46.26 49.11 31.04
C GLN A 765 46.94 49.62 29.81
#